data_3bcf4d5c8066d35df474b7893c7ccc3d
#
_entry.id   3bcf4d5c8066d35df474b7893c7ccc3d
#
_cell.length_a   1.000
_cell.length_b   1.000
_cell.length_c   1.000
_cell.angle_alpha   90.00
_cell.angle_beta   90.00
_cell.angle_gamma   90.00
#
_symmetry.space_group_name_H-M   'P 1'
#
loop_
_entity.id
_entity.type
_entity.pdbx_description
1 polymer ?
#
loop_
_entity_poly.entity_id
_entity_poly.type
_entity_poly.pdbx_seq_one_letter_code
_entity_poly.pdbx_strand_id
1 'polypeptide(L)'
;MTFKYREDIDWLRAIAVLSVVAFHFEAPVWGGFVGVDVFFVISGYLITGIIQSELKAGTFSFPRFYERRVRRLLPALYAMVALTALPSFHYLLISERAELFRSVAAVVTFTSNFFFWFQTGYFDHAAVEKPLLHTWSLAVEEQFYLALPVTLWLISLLARGRRLVLSATLVALSLASFALSIWLMESGRSAAAFFMSPPRAWEFLIGGLVATEGFPLLRHALTRQVVRGAALVVLAIPIFGLRQGPGFPGFYALAPCIGAALFIWSGIGVPALKRPAFAPLEIVRFFGRISYSLYLWHWPLFTFARFSKNGLVLDAADKLALFAVTVVISYVSWRYVEQPFRERTLAPTRAAAFRLAGAASVALLAASALGLFASRSSSEADQVARRLESYDTYHFAQLYRSGICFDPPNGAFGAACLAPAAGKPNWLLWGDSFAAHDFHGLHEVTATRDVNLLQATRAACMPTLNAAAQGVESCRSLAVRMDAFFRDHRVDLVIMAGDWLEYGRGARFDAMIADLKHTIARLNHAGMAVALLGPAVQFKARLPSMLLRAHLRQAEPRADDFVLPDIFGFDERMKAALPPTAKFSFISVVDAVCPARQCPLALAGGVPLAWDHAHLTAEGSVYVMNKIAPLLGRGSVQSSVGANE
;
A
#
# COMPACT_ATOMS: atom_id res chain seq x y z
N MET A 1 -16.42 -33.75 -20.44
CA MET A 1 -14.99 -33.96 -20.19
C MET A 1 -14.78 -33.89 -18.70
N THR A 2 -14.20 -34.91 -18.08
CA THR A 2 -13.72 -34.79 -16.70
C THR A 2 -12.55 -33.82 -16.67
N PHE A 3 -12.62 -32.81 -15.81
CA PHE A 3 -11.56 -31.81 -15.66
C PHE A 3 -10.30 -32.50 -15.09
N LYS A 4 -9.37 -32.87 -15.99
CA LYS A 4 -8.15 -33.59 -15.61
C LYS A 4 -7.14 -32.64 -14.95
N TYR A 5 -6.34 -33.19 -14.02
CA TYR A 5 -5.21 -32.47 -13.42
C TYR A 5 -4.25 -31.97 -14.50
N ARG A 6 -3.73 -30.74 -14.34
CA ARG A 6 -2.85 -30.05 -15.28
C ARG A 6 -1.60 -29.56 -14.56
N GLU A 7 -0.45 -30.13 -14.89
CA GLU A 7 0.84 -29.78 -14.31
C GLU A 7 1.29 -28.35 -14.66
N ASP A 8 0.95 -27.89 -15.86
CA ASP A 8 1.28 -26.54 -16.31
C ASP A 8 0.56 -25.46 -15.49
N ILE A 9 -0.60 -25.77 -14.91
CA ILE A 9 -1.24 -24.86 -13.94
C ILE A 9 -0.41 -24.75 -12.66
N ASP A 10 0.20 -25.84 -12.19
CA ASP A 10 1.09 -25.75 -11.02
C ASP A 10 2.34 -24.93 -11.33
N TRP A 11 2.88 -24.99 -12.56
CA TRP A 11 3.99 -24.10 -12.96
C TRP A 11 3.57 -22.62 -12.96
N LEU A 12 2.40 -22.31 -13.51
CA LEU A 12 1.89 -20.94 -13.49
C LEU A 12 1.64 -20.44 -12.06
N ARG A 13 1.12 -21.30 -11.17
CA ARG A 13 0.97 -20.99 -9.74
C ARG A 13 2.30 -20.76 -9.05
N ALA A 14 3.34 -21.50 -9.42
CA ALA A 14 4.69 -21.29 -8.89
C ALA A 14 5.24 -19.91 -9.32
N ILE A 15 5.12 -19.56 -10.59
CA ILE A 15 5.53 -18.24 -11.10
C ILE A 15 4.81 -17.15 -10.32
N ALA A 16 3.48 -17.27 -10.17
CA ALA A 16 2.65 -16.27 -9.47
C ALA A 16 3.06 -16.11 -8.00
N VAL A 17 3.19 -17.22 -7.23
CA VAL A 17 3.51 -17.12 -5.81
C VAL A 17 4.95 -16.65 -5.57
N LEU A 18 5.90 -17.14 -6.35
CA LEU A 18 7.30 -16.75 -6.19
C LEU A 18 7.52 -15.27 -6.54
N SER A 19 6.82 -14.73 -7.56
CA SER A 19 6.88 -13.31 -7.87
C SER A 19 6.32 -12.46 -6.73
N VAL A 20 5.17 -12.86 -6.12
CA VAL A 20 4.59 -12.15 -4.96
C VAL A 20 5.53 -12.18 -3.76
N VAL A 21 6.08 -13.36 -3.42
CA VAL A 21 7.00 -13.49 -2.28
C VAL A 21 8.27 -12.68 -2.51
N ALA A 22 8.86 -12.75 -3.71
CA ALA A 22 10.04 -11.99 -4.07
C ALA A 22 9.80 -10.48 -3.96
N PHE A 23 8.65 -10.00 -4.45
CA PHE A 23 8.25 -8.59 -4.33
C PHE A 23 8.13 -8.16 -2.86
N HIS A 24 7.39 -8.90 -2.05
CA HIS A 24 7.18 -8.56 -0.64
C HIS A 24 8.46 -8.67 0.20
N PHE A 25 9.39 -9.54 -0.18
CA PHE A 25 10.71 -9.64 0.46
C PHE A 25 11.72 -8.64 -0.12
N GLU A 26 11.23 -7.66 -0.89
CA GLU A 26 12.03 -6.58 -1.47
C GLU A 26 13.20 -7.10 -2.31
N ALA A 27 13.01 -8.21 -3.02
CA ALA A 27 13.93 -8.67 -4.06
C ALA A 27 13.78 -7.80 -5.32
N PRO A 28 14.74 -7.80 -6.26
CA PRO A 28 14.68 -6.96 -7.47
C PRO A 28 13.63 -7.43 -8.49
N VAL A 29 12.40 -7.64 -8.02
CA VAL A 29 11.21 -8.05 -8.78
C VAL A 29 10.13 -7.01 -8.55
N TRP A 30 10.26 -5.86 -9.25
CA TRP A 30 9.51 -4.63 -8.99
C TRP A 30 7.99 -4.77 -9.11
N GLY A 31 7.52 -5.63 -10.02
CA GLY A 31 6.11 -5.83 -10.30
C GLY A 31 5.58 -7.19 -9.85
N GLY A 32 6.27 -7.89 -8.95
CA GLY A 32 5.87 -9.23 -8.50
C GLY A 32 4.47 -9.32 -7.89
N PHE A 33 3.92 -8.20 -7.42
CA PHE A 33 2.53 -8.12 -6.91
C PHE A 33 1.48 -8.54 -7.95
N VAL A 34 1.76 -8.44 -9.27
CA VAL A 34 0.86 -8.91 -10.34
C VAL A 34 0.65 -10.43 -10.33
N GLY A 35 1.39 -11.17 -9.53
CA GLY A 35 1.13 -12.60 -9.31
C GLY A 35 -0.26 -12.86 -8.72
N VAL A 36 -0.86 -11.89 -8.01
CA VAL A 36 -2.25 -11.97 -7.53
C VAL A 36 -3.23 -12.00 -8.71
N ASP A 37 -3.03 -11.16 -9.71
CA ASP A 37 -3.87 -11.12 -10.94
C ASP A 37 -3.77 -12.44 -11.71
N VAL A 38 -2.57 -13.02 -11.76
CA VAL A 38 -2.36 -14.37 -12.33
C VAL A 38 -3.15 -15.43 -11.56
N PHE A 39 -3.19 -15.36 -10.22
CA PHE A 39 -4.01 -16.27 -9.42
C PHE A 39 -5.50 -16.09 -9.70
N PHE A 40 -5.98 -14.88 -9.89
CA PHE A 40 -7.39 -14.61 -10.22
C PHE A 40 -7.77 -15.25 -11.56
N VAL A 41 -6.92 -15.14 -12.58
CA VAL A 41 -7.13 -15.82 -13.88
C VAL A 41 -7.14 -17.34 -13.72
N ILE A 42 -6.19 -17.93 -12.97
CA ILE A 42 -6.14 -19.37 -12.70
C ILE A 42 -7.43 -19.83 -12.00
N SER A 43 -7.86 -19.09 -10.96
CA SER A 43 -9.07 -19.38 -10.19
C SER A 43 -10.31 -19.31 -11.06
N GLY A 44 -10.44 -18.27 -11.88
CA GLY A 44 -11.52 -18.13 -12.84
C GLY A 44 -11.60 -19.32 -13.82
N TYR A 45 -10.45 -19.72 -14.38
CA TYR A 45 -10.35 -20.88 -15.27
C TYR A 45 -10.80 -22.18 -14.60
N LEU A 46 -10.23 -22.49 -13.44
CA LEU A 46 -10.48 -23.76 -12.76
C LEU A 46 -11.93 -23.86 -12.29
N ILE A 47 -12.47 -22.80 -11.68
CA ILE A 47 -13.83 -22.83 -11.11
C ILE A 47 -14.87 -22.86 -12.21
N THR A 48 -14.74 -22.02 -13.23
CA THR A 48 -15.65 -22.04 -14.38
C THR A 48 -15.65 -23.40 -15.06
N GLY A 49 -14.47 -23.99 -15.31
CA GLY A 49 -14.36 -25.30 -15.95
C GLY A 49 -15.00 -26.42 -15.13
N ILE A 50 -14.79 -26.44 -13.81
CA ILE A 50 -15.42 -27.43 -12.91
C ILE A 50 -16.95 -27.28 -12.95
N ILE A 51 -17.47 -26.07 -12.75
CA ILE A 51 -18.91 -25.83 -12.72
C ILE A 51 -19.56 -26.20 -14.05
N GLN A 52 -18.98 -25.75 -15.18
CA GLN A 52 -19.50 -26.08 -16.50
C GLN A 52 -19.50 -27.59 -16.78
N SER A 53 -18.43 -28.30 -16.40
CA SER A 53 -18.39 -29.76 -16.60
C SER A 53 -19.45 -30.48 -15.77
N GLU A 54 -19.70 -30.05 -14.54
CA GLU A 54 -20.73 -30.63 -13.66
C GLU A 54 -22.16 -30.25 -14.12
N LEU A 55 -22.38 -29.02 -14.60
CA LEU A 55 -23.66 -28.59 -15.17
C LEU A 55 -24.02 -29.39 -16.44
N LYS A 56 -23.04 -29.58 -17.35
CA LYS A 56 -23.23 -30.40 -18.55
C LYS A 56 -23.51 -31.86 -18.22
N ALA A 57 -22.92 -32.40 -17.18
CA ALA A 57 -23.14 -33.76 -16.70
C ALA A 57 -24.43 -33.91 -15.86
N GLY A 58 -25.14 -32.82 -15.55
CA GLY A 58 -26.33 -32.85 -14.66
C GLY A 58 -25.97 -33.18 -13.20
N THR A 59 -24.69 -33.06 -12.80
CA THR A 59 -24.20 -33.47 -11.48
C THR A 59 -23.80 -32.31 -10.58
N PHE A 60 -24.02 -31.08 -11.02
CA PHE A 60 -23.68 -29.89 -10.23
C PHE A 60 -24.52 -29.81 -8.94
N SER A 61 -23.82 -29.50 -7.83
CA SER A 61 -24.46 -29.35 -6.52
C SER A 61 -23.72 -28.26 -5.73
N PHE A 62 -24.43 -27.21 -5.34
CA PHE A 62 -23.87 -26.13 -4.50
C PHE A 62 -23.23 -26.67 -3.20
N PRO A 63 -23.89 -27.56 -2.40
CA PRO A 63 -23.25 -28.07 -1.19
C PRO A 63 -21.95 -28.86 -1.45
N ARG A 64 -21.86 -29.60 -2.57
CA ARG A 64 -20.63 -30.31 -2.97
C ARG A 64 -19.56 -29.33 -3.41
N PHE A 65 -19.93 -28.28 -4.13
CA PHE A 65 -19.00 -27.24 -4.57
C PHE A 65 -18.36 -26.54 -3.36
N TYR A 66 -19.19 -26.03 -2.42
CA TYR A 66 -18.67 -25.33 -1.23
C TYR A 66 -17.92 -26.27 -0.28
N GLU A 67 -18.33 -27.53 -0.12
CA GLU A 67 -17.55 -28.52 0.64
C GLU A 67 -16.10 -28.60 0.14
N ARG A 68 -15.90 -28.65 -1.19
CA ARG A 68 -14.55 -28.70 -1.78
C ARG A 68 -13.74 -27.44 -1.47
N ARG A 69 -14.38 -26.27 -1.44
CA ARG A 69 -13.70 -24.99 -1.11
C ARG A 69 -13.33 -24.94 0.37
N VAL A 70 -14.30 -25.22 1.24
CA VAL A 70 -14.07 -25.29 2.69
C VAL A 70 -12.90 -26.20 3.04
N ARG A 71 -12.84 -27.41 2.50
CA ARG A 71 -11.74 -28.35 2.74
C ARG A 71 -10.40 -27.89 2.21
N ARG A 72 -10.39 -27.11 1.15
CA ARG A 72 -9.16 -26.66 0.51
C ARG A 72 -8.58 -25.41 1.16
N LEU A 73 -9.42 -24.49 1.62
CA LEU A 73 -9.00 -23.13 1.96
C LEU A 73 -9.01 -22.89 3.47
N LEU A 74 -10.10 -23.21 4.17
CA LEU A 74 -10.26 -22.83 5.56
C LEU A 74 -9.24 -23.44 6.52
N PRO A 75 -8.84 -24.73 6.44
CA PRO A 75 -7.93 -25.30 7.42
C PRO A 75 -6.58 -24.57 7.50
N ALA A 76 -5.95 -24.33 6.33
CA ALA A 76 -4.66 -23.63 6.28
C ALA A 76 -4.80 -22.13 6.63
N LEU A 77 -5.87 -21.48 6.16
CA LEU A 77 -6.17 -20.08 6.49
C LEU A 77 -6.35 -19.90 8.01
N TYR A 78 -7.16 -20.72 8.65
CA TYR A 78 -7.46 -20.60 10.07
C TYR A 78 -6.25 -20.97 10.95
N ALA A 79 -5.46 -21.94 10.53
CA ALA A 79 -4.19 -22.26 11.19
C ALA A 79 -3.22 -21.07 11.13
N MET A 80 -3.08 -20.45 9.95
CA MET A 80 -2.23 -19.27 9.78
C MET A 80 -2.74 -18.11 10.65
N VAL A 81 -4.04 -17.80 10.62
CA VAL A 81 -4.63 -16.71 11.43
C VAL A 81 -4.42 -16.94 12.92
N ALA A 82 -4.70 -18.16 13.42
CA ALA A 82 -4.51 -18.50 14.83
C ALA A 82 -3.05 -18.36 15.27
N LEU A 83 -2.12 -18.87 14.45
CA LEU A 83 -0.69 -18.80 14.78
C LEU A 83 -0.11 -17.40 14.61
N THR A 84 -0.68 -16.56 13.72
CA THR A 84 -0.32 -15.14 13.58
C THR A 84 -0.71 -14.34 14.84
N ALA A 85 -1.77 -14.74 15.54
CA ALA A 85 -2.18 -14.07 16.78
C ALA A 85 -1.20 -14.25 17.94
N LEU A 86 -0.44 -15.36 17.98
CA LEU A 86 0.46 -15.65 19.10
C LEU A 86 1.63 -14.66 19.23
N PRO A 87 2.44 -14.41 18.19
CA PRO A 87 3.54 -13.46 18.27
C PRO A 87 3.06 -12.01 18.44
N SER A 88 1.79 -11.69 18.16
CA SER A 88 1.24 -10.35 18.32
C SER A 88 1.35 -9.82 19.76
N PHE A 89 1.26 -10.69 20.75
CA PHE A 89 1.40 -10.30 22.16
C PHE A 89 2.81 -9.86 22.55
N HIS A 90 3.80 -10.26 21.76
CA HIS A 90 5.20 -9.89 22.00
C HIS A 90 5.68 -8.74 21.10
N TYR A 91 5.24 -8.71 19.86
CA TYR A 91 5.77 -7.77 18.85
C TYR A 91 4.87 -6.56 18.62
N LEU A 92 3.55 -6.69 18.76
CA LEU A 92 2.60 -5.63 18.45
C LEU A 92 2.26 -4.81 19.69
N LEU A 93 2.16 -3.50 19.48
CA LEU A 93 1.60 -2.59 20.46
C LEU A 93 0.11 -2.88 20.67
N ILE A 94 -0.48 -2.30 21.70
CA ILE A 94 -1.88 -2.57 22.07
C ILE A 94 -2.83 -2.16 20.95
N SER A 95 -2.62 -0.99 20.35
CA SER A 95 -3.38 -0.50 19.19
C SER A 95 -3.23 -1.39 17.96
N GLU A 96 -1.99 -1.75 17.59
CA GLU A 96 -1.66 -2.63 16.48
C GLU A 96 -2.27 -4.04 16.67
N ARG A 97 -2.24 -4.54 17.90
CA ARG A 97 -2.85 -5.81 18.28
C ARG A 97 -4.38 -5.76 18.21
N ALA A 98 -4.99 -4.66 18.64
CA ALA A 98 -6.43 -4.46 18.50
C ALA A 98 -6.83 -4.42 17.01
N GLU A 99 -6.03 -3.79 16.16
CA GLU A 99 -6.23 -3.80 14.70
C GLU A 99 -6.10 -5.21 14.12
N LEU A 100 -5.07 -5.98 14.54
CA LEU A 100 -4.93 -7.38 14.14
C LEU A 100 -6.19 -8.19 14.50
N PHE A 101 -6.70 -8.08 15.73
CA PHE A 101 -7.89 -8.83 16.13
C PHE A 101 -9.15 -8.40 15.36
N ARG A 102 -9.32 -7.12 15.01
CA ARG A 102 -10.39 -6.69 14.09
C ARG A 102 -10.21 -7.32 12.71
N SER A 103 -8.98 -7.36 12.20
CA SER A 103 -8.70 -7.99 10.91
C SER A 103 -8.94 -9.50 10.92
N VAL A 104 -8.72 -10.20 12.06
CA VAL A 104 -9.09 -11.62 12.22
C VAL A 104 -10.59 -11.83 11.99
N ALA A 105 -11.45 -10.99 12.57
CA ALA A 105 -12.89 -11.08 12.33
C ALA A 105 -13.23 -10.85 10.85
N ALA A 106 -12.60 -9.87 10.21
CA ALA A 106 -12.79 -9.58 8.79
C ALA A 106 -12.30 -10.73 7.89
N VAL A 107 -11.21 -11.41 8.24
CA VAL A 107 -10.71 -12.60 7.51
C VAL A 107 -11.69 -13.77 7.62
N VAL A 108 -12.17 -14.06 8.83
CA VAL A 108 -13.12 -15.17 9.07
C VAL A 108 -14.45 -14.97 8.31
N THR A 109 -14.88 -13.72 8.13
CA THR A 109 -16.10 -13.35 7.40
C THR A 109 -15.87 -13.06 5.92
N PHE A 110 -14.64 -13.21 5.41
CA PHE A 110 -14.25 -12.85 4.03
C PHE A 110 -14.58 -11.41 3.64
N THR A 111 -14.45 -10.50 4.58
CA THR A 111 -14.64 -9.04 4.40
C THR A 111 -13.34 -8.25 4.59
N SER A 112 -12.18 -8.93 4.60
CA SER A 112 -10.89 -8.29 4.86
C SER A 112 -10.50 -7.27 3.76
N ASN A 113 -10.99 -7.43 2.53
CA ASN A 113 -10.82 -6.45 1.47
C ASN A 113 -11.54 -5.11 1.79
N PHE A 114 -12.76 -5.15 2.33
CA PHE A 114 -13.46 -3.94 2.79
C PHE A 114 -12.76 -3.35 4.01
N PHE A 115 -12.36 -4.19 4.97
CA PHE A 115 -11.66 -3.74 6.16
C PHE A 115 -10.38 -2.96 5.82
N PHE A 116 -9.53 -3.51 4.95
CA PHE A 116 -8.30 -2.84 4.54
C PHE A 116 -8.54 -1.67 3.59
N TRP A 117 -9.59 -1.70 2.76
CA TRP A 117 -9.97 -0.55 1.95
C TRP A 117 -10.34 0.67 2.79
N PHE A 118 -11.11 0.49 3.87
CA PHE A 118 -11.44 1.59 4.79
C PHE A 118 -10.21 2.14 5.52
N GLN A 119 -9.09 1.43 5.51
CA GLN A 119 -7.82 1.81 6.10
C GLN A 119 -6.78 2.25 5.05
N THR A 120 -7.20 2.82 3.92
CA THR A 120 -6.33 3.36 2.87
C THR A 120 -6.31 4.88 2.89
N GLY A 121 -6.07 5.49 4.04
CA GLY A 121 -5.89 6.92 4.20
C GLY A 121 -4.44 7.35 3.97
N TYR A 122 -4.22 8.62 3.68
CA TYR A 122 -2.86 9.18 3.55
C TYR A 122 -2.03 9.03 4.84
N PHE A 123 -2.69 9.05 5.99
CA PHE A 123 -2.08 8.94 7.33
C PHE A 123 -2.26 7.56 7.98
N ASP A 124 -2.75 6.57 7.25
CA ASP A 124 -2.94 5.23 7.80
C ASP A 124 -1.60 4.50 8.03
N HIS A 125 -1.66 3.47 8.89
CA HIS A 125 -0.52 2.59 9.14
C HIS A 125 0.04 2.02 7.84
N ALA A 126 1.37 1.97 7.73
CA ALA A 126 2.02 1.38 6.57
C ALA A 126 1.52 -0.07 6.33
N ALA A 127 1.36 -0.44 5.07
CA ALA A 127 0.89 -1.78 4.69
C ALA A 127 1.71 -2.89 5.35
N VAL A 128 3.03 -2.68 5.52
CA VAL A 128 3.96 -3.62 6.14
C VAL A 128 3.73 -3.86 7.64
N GLU A 129 2.96 -3.00 8.30
CA GLU A 129 2.60 -3.12 9.72
C GLU A 129 1.34 -3.95 9.97
N LYS A 130 0.62 -4.36 8.90
CA LYS A 130 -0.64 -5.10 8.96
C LYS A 130 -0.44 -6.59 8.65
N PRO A 131 -0.28 -7.48 9.66
CA PRO A 131 0.13 -8.88 9.44
C PRO A 131 -0.83 -9.71 8.59
N LEU A 132 -2.10 -9.35 8.50
CA LEU A 132 -3.11 -10.06 7.70
C LEU A 132 -3.53 -9.32 6.44
N LEU A 133 -2.83 -8.24 6.05
CA LEU A 133 -3.20 -7.43 4.89
C LEU A 133 -3.40 -8.26 3.62
N HIS A 134 -2.48 -9.19 3.31
CA HIS A 134 -2.51 -10.00 2.10
C HIS A 134 -3.81 -10.81 1.92
N THR A 135 -4.59 -11.02 3.00
CA THR A 135 -5.87 -11.76 2.95
C THR A 135 -6.98 -11.01 2.21
N TRP A 136 -6.77 -9.73 1.85
CA TRP A 136 -7.72 -8.97 1.04
C TRP A 136 -8.03 -9.67 -0.29
N SER A 137 -7.01 -10.23 -0.94
CA SER A 137 -7.17 -10.92 -2.22
C SER A 137 -7.94 -12.24 -2.09
N LEU A 138 -7.76 -12.94 -0.96
CA LEU A 138 -8.53 -14.15 -0.65
C LEU A 138 -10.02 -13.81 -0.40
N ALA A 139 -10.32 -12.67 0.23
CA ALA A 139 -11.69 -12.22 0.39
C ALA A 139 -12.34 -11.94 -0.97
N VAL A 140 -11.65 -11.24 -1.88
CA VAL A 140 -12.10 -11.01 -3.26
C VAL A 140 -12.34 -12.34 -3.98
N GLU A 141 -11.42 -13.30 -3.85
CA GLU A 141 -11.54 -14.64 -4.46
C GLU A 141 -12.74 -15.41 -3.92
N GLU A 142 -12.98 -15.42 -2.61
CA GLU A 142 -14.12 -16.12 -1.99
C GLU A 142 -15.47 -15.46 -2.34
N GLN A 143 -15.53 -14.14 -2.42
CA GLN A 143 -16.70 -13.41 -2.90
C GLN A 143 -17.02 -13.80 -4.36
N PHE A 144 -15.98 -13.94 -5.20
CA PHE A 144 -16.16 -14.45 -6.55
C PHE A 144 -16.64 -15.91 -6.56
N TYR A 145 -16.15 -16.78 -5.68
CA TYR A 145 -16.60 -18.16 -5.54
C TYR A 145 -18.04 -18.27 -5.01
N LEU A 146 -18.52 -17.25 -4.31
CA LEU A 146 -19.91 -17.19 -3.91
C LEU A 146 -20.82 -16.78 -5.09
N ALA A 147 -20.42 -15.78 -5.87
CA ALA A 147 -21.23 -15.23 -6.96
C ALA A 147 -21.20 -16.09 -8.23
N LEU A 148 -20.04 -16.59 -8.65
CA LEU A 148 -19.87 -17.26 -9.95
C LEU A 148 -20.70 -18.52 -10.13
N PRO A 149 -20.82 -19.45 -9.16
CA PRO A 149 -21.65 -20.65 -9.33
C PRO A 149 -23.12 -20.31 -9.58
N VAL A 150 -23.65 -19.31 -8.87
CA VAL A 150 -25.02 -18.83 -9.04
C VAL A 150 -25.19 -18.21 -10.43
N THR A 151 -24.25 -17.36 -10.84
CA THR A 151 -24.24 -16.71 -12.16
C THR A 151 -24.22 -17.75 -13.29
N LEU A 152 -23.29 -18.72 -13.24
CA LEU A 152 -23.19 -19.75 -14.27
C LEU A 152 -24.40 -20.67 -14.30
N TRP A 153 -25.00 -21.01 -13.15
CA TRP A 153 -26.22 -21.81 -13.05
C TRP A 153 -27.39 -21.05 -13.66
N LEU A 154 -27.59 -19.77 -13.34
CA LEU A 154 -28.65 -18.94 -13.94
C LEU A 154 -28.47 -18.80 -15.45
N ILE A 155 -27.25 -18.50 -15.92
CA ILE A 155 -26.96 -18.43 -17.36
C ILE A 155 -27.27 -19.77 -18.04
N SER A 156 -26.92 -20.91 -17.40
CA SER A 156 -27.20 -22.22 -18.00
C SER A 156 -28.71 -22.51 -18.17
N LEU A 157 -29.52 -22.05 -17.22
CA LEU A 157 -30.99 -22.14 -17.30
C LEU A 157 -31.56 -21.25 -18.42
N LEU A 158 -31.10 -19.99 -18.49
CA LEU A 158 -31.57 -19.00 -19.46
C LEU A 158 -31.06 -19.28 -20.88
N ALA A 159 -29.81 -19.70 -21.01
CA ALA A 159 -29.20 -19.98 -22.30
C ALA A 159 -29.71 -21.25 -22.97
N ARG A 160 -30.47 -22.11 -22.26
CA ARG A 160 -30.95 -23.41 -22.78
C ARG A 160 -29.87 -24.22 -23.51
N GLY A 161 -28.64 -24.22 -22.98
CA GLY A 161 -27.49 -24.91 -23.55
C GLY A 161 -26.79 -24.19 -24.72
N ARG A 162 -27.20 -22.98 -25.09
CA ARG A 162 -26.54 -22.18 -26.14
C ARG A 162 -25.22 -21.65 -25.66
N ARG A 163 -24.10 -22.24 -26.09
CA ARG A 163 -22.71 -21.88 -25.71
C ARG A 163 -22.37 -20.41 -26.02
N LEU A 164 -22.90 -19.89 -27.14
CA LEU A 164 -22.65 -18.49 -27.53
C LEU A 164 -23.19 -17.50 -26.49
N VAL A 165 -24.39 -17.78 -25.93
CA VAL A 165 -25.01 -16.93 -24.90
C VAL A 165 -24.12 -16.91 -23.65
N LEU A 166 -23.61 -18.05 -23.21
CA LEU A 166 -22.70 -18.11 -22.06
C LEU A 166 -21.43 -17.29 -22.30
N SER A 167 -20.74 -17.52 -23.42
CA SER A 167 -19.51 -16.79 -23.73
C SER A 167 -19.76 -15.30 -23.89
N ALA A 168 -20.85 -14.89 -24.56
CA ALA A 168 -21.22 -13.49 -24.73
C ALA A 168 -21.53 -12.82 -23.38
N THR A 169 -22.23 -13.51 -22.46
CA THR A 169 -22.50 -12.98 -21.13
C THR A 169 -21.21 -12.80 -20.31
N LEU A 170 -20.31 -13.78 -20.34
CA LEU A 170 -19.03 -13.66 -19.65
C LEU A 170 -18.17 -12.53 -20.22
N VAL A 171 -18.16 -12.34 -21.54
CA VAL A 171 -17.50 -11.20 -22.20
C VAL A 171 -18.11 -9.87 -21.74
N ALA A 172 -19.44 -9.76 -21.78
CA ALA A 172 -20.13 -8.53 -21.36
C ALA A 172 -19.84 -8.18 -19.89
N LEU A 173 -19.90 -9.17 -18.99
CA LEU A 173 -19.56 -8.98 -17.58
C LEU A 173 -18.09 -8.61 -17.38
N SER A 174 -17.17 -9.21 -18.15
CA SER A 174 -15.76 -8.90 -18.10
C SER A 174 -15.48 -7.45 -18.54
N LEU A 175 -16.11 -7.03 -19.65
CA LEU A 175 -15.98 -5.65 -20.15
C LEU A 175 -16.59 -4.64 -19.18
N ALA A 176 -17.75 -4.93 -18.60
CA ALA A 176 -18.38 -4.05 -17.60
C ALA A 176 -17.52 -3.90 -16.34
N SER A 177 -16.96 -5.01 -15.83
CA SER A 177 -16.06 -4.99 -14.69
C SER A 177 -14.75 -4.23 -14.98
N PHE A 178 -14.18 -4.43 -16.17
CA PHE A 178 -12.98 -3.70 -16.60
C PHE A 178 -13.24 -2.19 -16.78
N ALA A 179 -14.37 -1.83 -17.42
CA ALA A 179 -14.79 -0.43 -17.54
C ALA A 179 -14.99 0.23 -16.17
N LEU A 180 -15.58 -0.49 -15.21
CA LEU A 180 -15.70 -0.01 -13.83
C LEU A 180 -14.33 0.20 -13.19
N SER A 181 -13.37 -0.70 -13.42
CA SER A 181 -11.99 -0.55 -12.92
C SER A 181 -11.34 0.74 -13.46
N ILE A 182 -11.44 0.97 -14.77
CA ILE A 182 -10.89 2.18 -15.41
C ILE A 182 -11.58 3.44 -14.89
N TRP A 183 -12.91 3.44 -14.83
CA TRP A 183 -13.67 4.58 -14.32
C TRP A 183 -13.30 4.97 -12.88
N LEU A 184 -13.12 3.98 -11.99
CA LEU A 184 -12.67 4.22 -10.62
C LEU A 184 -11.25 4.80 -10.59
N MET A 185 -10.36 4.31 -11.44
CA MET A 185 -8.99 4.82 -11.56
C MET A 185 -8.97 6.29 -12.02
N GLU A 186 -9.71 6.62 -13.07
CA GLU A 186 -9.81 7.98 -13.62
C GLU A 186 -10.51 8.95 -12.65
N SER A 187 -11.43 8.41 -11.82
CA SER A 187 -12.12 9.18 -10.77
C SER A 187 -11.26 9.40 -9.50
N GLY A 188 -9.97 9.00 -9.50
CA GLY A 188 -9.09 9.12 -8.34
C GLY A 188 -9.39 8.14 -7.20
N ARG A 189 -10.23 7.11 -7.44
CA ARG A 189 -10.63 6.09 -6.47
C ARG A 189 -9.83 4.79 -6.62
N SER A 190 -8.51 4.90 -6.79
CA SER A 190 -7.61 3.77 -7.04
C SER A 190 -7.67 2.69 -5.96
N ALA A 191 -7.81 3.05 -4.69
CA ALA A 191 -7.99 2.10 -3.60
C ALA A 191 -9.25 1.24 -3.77
N ALA A 192 -10.38 1.83 -4.19
CA ALA A 192 -11.59 1.06 -4.48
C ALA A 192 -11.40 0.12 -5.68
N ALA A 193 -10.72 0.58 -6.74
CA ALA A 193 -10.38 -0.26 -7.89
C ALA A 193 -9.48 -1.46 -7.49
N PHE A 194 -8.61 -1.28 -6.51
CA PHE A 194 -7.68 -2.31 -6.04
C PHE A 194 -8.34 -3.34 -5.12
N PHE A 195 -9.09 -2.90 -4.10
CA PHE A 195 -9.59 -3.78 -3.03
C PHE A 195 -10.98 -4.37 -3.30
N MET A 196 -11.82 -3.74 -4.13
CA MET A 196 -13.19 -4.20 -4.33
C MET A 196 -13.29 -5.32 -5.36
N SER A 197 -14.23 -6.27 -5.14
CA SER A 197 -14.44 -7.41 -6.03
C SER A 197 -15.02 -7.03 -7.39
N PRO A 198 -16.01 -6.11 -7.53
CA PRO A 198 -16.59 -5.80 -8.83
C PRO A 198 -15.60 -5.25 -9.87
N PRO A 199 -14.70 -4.31 -9.58
CA PRO A 199 -13.71 -3.82 -10.55
C PRO A 199 -12.57 -4.81 -10.83
N ARG A 200 -12.47 -5.92 -10.07
CA ARG A 200 -11.46 -6.98 -10.23
C ARG A 200 -12.03 -8.25 -10.86
N ALA A 201 -13.37 -8.37 -10.97
CA ALA A 201 -14.04 -9.59 -11.43
C ALA A 201 -13.64 -9.98 -12.87
N TRP A 202 -13.28 -9.02 -13.74
CA TRP A 202 -12.84 -9.27 -15.11
C TRP A 202 -11.60 -10.17 -15.20
N GLU A 203 -10.71 -10.13 -14.22
CA GLU A 203 -9.50 -10.97 -14.17
C GLU A 203 -9.87 -12.46 -14.03
N PHE A 204 -10.81 -12.76 -13.16
CA PHE A 204 -11.37 -14.12 -13.05
C PHE A 204 -12.16 -14.52 -14.29
N LEU A 205 -12.95 -13.57 -14.83
CA LEU A 205 -13.80 -13.83 -16.00
C LEU A 205 -12.98 -14.10 -17.26
N ILE A 206 -11.82 -13.48 -17.46
CA ILE A 206 -10.86 -13.83 -18.53
C ILE A 206 -10.46 -15.30 -18.40
N GLY A 207 -10.08 -15.76 -17.20
CA GLY A 207 -9.79 -17.17 -16.94
C GLY A 207 -11.02 -18.06 -17.22
N GLY A 208 -12.19 -17.62 -16.79
CA GLY A 208 -13.47 -18.29 -17.07
C GLY A 208 -13.76 -18.41 -18.57
N LEU A 209 -13.48 -17.40 -19.36
CA LEU A 209 -13.63 -17.43 -20.83
C LEU A 209 -12.73 -18.49 -21.47
N VAL A 210 -11.48 -18.61 -21.01
CA VAL A 210 -10.55 -19.67 -21.48
C VAL A 210 -11.08 -21.06 -21.14
N ALA A 211 -11.85 -21.21 -20.04
CA ALA A 211 -12.49 -22.47 -19.67
C ALA A 211 -13.70 -22.82 -20.55
N THR A 212 -14.27 -21.85 -21.25
CA THR A 212 -15.34 -22.11 -22.21
C THR A 212 -14.76 -22.83 -23.45
N GLU A 213 -15.55 -23.72 -24.07
CA GLU A 213 -15.14 -24.43 -25.28
C GLU A 213 -15.11 -23.50 -26.53
N GLY A 214 -15.10 -22.18 -26.34
CA GLY A 214 -15.11 -21.19 -27.42
C GLY A 214 -13.74 -20.97 -28.06
N PHE A 215 -12.64 -21.37 -27.39
CA PHE A 215 -11.30 -21.21 -27.94
C PHE A 215 -10.88 -22.45 -28.73
N PRO A 216 -10.33 -22.29 -29.96
CA PRO A 216 -9.86 -23.40 -30.76
C PRO A 216 -8.67 -24.08 -30.08
N LEU A 217 -8.64 -25.41 -30.16
CA LEU A 217 -7.51 -26.18 -29.68
C LEU A 217 -6.28 -25.93 -30.57
N LEU A 218 -5.15 -25.60 -29.97
CA LEU A 218 -3.89 -25.45 -30.67
C LEU A 218 -3.35 -26.85 -31.03
N ARG A 219 -3.59 -27.29 -32.28
CA ARG A 219 -3.24 -28.67 -32.74
C ARG A 219 -1.75 -28.84 -32.97
N HIS A 220 -1.05 -27.84 -33.49
CA HIS A 220 0.36 -27.90 -33.82
C HIS A 220 1.24 -27.66 -32.59
N ALA A 221 2.23 -28.52 -32.37
CA ALA A 221 3.16 -28.44 -31.24
C ALA A 221 3.94 -27.11 -31.27
N LEU A 222 4.42 -26.70 -32.44
CA LEU A 222 5.15 -25.44 -32.61
C LEU A 222 4.29 -24.22 -32.22
N THR A 223 3.06 -24.14 -32.72
CA THR A 223 2.13 -23.04 -32.36
C THR A 223 1.91 -22.98 -30.85
N ARG A 224 1.75 -24.12 -30.20
CA ARG A 224 1.62 -24.18 -28.73
C ARG A 224 2.86 -23.65 -28.02
N GLN A 225 4.05 -24.04 -28.47
CA GLN A 225 5.31 -23.59 -27.90
C GLN A 225 5.50 -22.08 -28.10
N VAL A 226 5.19 -21.57 -29.29
CA VAL A 226 5.26 -20.13 -29.59
C VAL A 226 4.29 -19.35 -28.69
N VAL A 227 3.02 -19.78 -28.58
CA VAL A 227 2.04 -19.12 -27.72
C VAL A 227 2.47 -19.18 -26.24
N ARG A 228 3.02 -20.32 -25.80
CA ARG A 228 3.53 -20.46 -24.43
C ARG A 228 4.74 -19.57 -24.18
N GLY A 229 5.68 -19.49 -25.11
CA GLY A 229 6.83 -18.58 -25.04
C GLY A 229 6.40 -17.12 -24.97
N ALA A 230 5.48 -16.71 -25.87
CA ALA A 230 4.90 -15.38 -25.85
C ALA A 230 4.19 -15.08 -24.53
N ALA A 231 3.42 -16.01 -24.00
CA ALA A 231 2.75 -15.88 -22.70
C ALA A 231 3.74 -15.64 -21.56
N LEU A 232 4.86 -16.37 -21.53
CA LEU A 232 5.91 -16.17 -20.52
C LEU A 232 6.59 -14.80 -20.65
N VAL A 233 6.82 -14.31 -21.86
CA VAL A 233 7.36 -12.96 -22.09
C VAL A 233 6.36 -11.90 -21.62
N VAL A 234 5.08 -12.02 -21.97
CA VAL A 234 4.02 -11.10 -21.54
C VAL A 234 3.86 -11.08 -20.01
N LEU A 235 4.10 -12.22 -19.33
CA LEU A 235 4.14 -12.29 -17.86
C LEU A 235 5.41 -11.67 -17.27
N ALA A 236 6.57 -11.90 -17.89
CA ALA A 236 7.84 -11.40 -17.38
C ALA A 236 7.94 -9.87 -17.42
N ILE A 237 7.41 -9.24 -18.48
CA ILE A 237 7.44 -7.77 -18.62
C ILE A 237 6.86 -7.06 -17.39
N PRO A 238 5.61 -7.30 -16.95
CA PRO A 238 5.08 -6.65 -15.75
C PRO A 238 5.76 -7.11 -14.46
N ILE A 239 6.14 -8.39 -14.33
CA ILE A 239 6.81 -8.92 -13.12
C ILE A 239 8.13 -8.20 -12.84
N PHE A 240 8.92 -7.91 -13.85
CA PHE A 240 10.24 -7.29 -13.67
C PHE A 240 10.25 -5.79 -13.95
N GLY A 241 9.34 -5.26 -14.76
CA GLY A 241 9.35 -3.87 -15.21
C GLY A 241 8.32 -2.95 -14.58
N LEU A 242 7.18 -3.50 -14.11
CA LEU A 242 6.13 -2.68 -13.53
C LEU A 242 6.48 -2.26 -12.10
N ARG A 243 6.34 -0.97 -11.82
CA ARG A 243 6.48 -0.45 -10.45
C ARG A 243 5.10 -0.19 -9.86
N GLN A 244 4.97 -0.43 -8.56
CA GLN A 244 3.76 -0.08 -7.83
C GLN A 244 3.53 1.44 -7.90
N GLY A 245 2.30 1.85 -8.19
CA GLY A 245 1.97 3.26 -8.32
C GLY A 245 0.48 3.48 -8.56
N PRO A 246 0.04 4.74 -8.63
CA PRO A 246 -1.39 5.11 -8.67
C PRO A 246 -2.12 4.64 -9.94
N GLY A 247 -1.41 4.15 -10.96
CA GLY A 247 -2.00 3.62 -12.20
C GLY A 247 -2.46 2.16 -12.14
N PHE A 248 -2.16 1.42 -11.07
CA PHE A 248 -2.54 0.02 -10.92
C PHE A 248 -3.82 -0.12 -10.05
N PRO A 249 -4.77 -1.03 -10.40
CA PRO A 249 -4.72 -2.07 -11.44
C PRO A 249 -4.94 -1.57 -12.88
N GLY A 250 -6.04 -0.89 -13.20
CA GLY A 250 -6.33 -0.29 -14.49
C GLY A 250 -5.82 -1.10 -15.70
N PHE A 251 -5.24 -0.41 -16.69
CA PHE A 251 -4.67 -1.04 -17.88
C PHE A 251 -3.42 -1.89 -17.59
N TYR A 252 -2.71 -1.64 -16.50
CA TYR A 252 -1.49 -2.37 -16.18
C TYR A 252 -1.75 -3.84 -15.80
N ALA A 253 -2.94 -4.17 -15.29
CA ALA A 253 -3.33 -5.54 -14.98
C ALA A 253 -3.66 -6.38 -16.23
N LEU A 254 -3.83 -5.77 -17.42
CA LEU A 254 -4.10 -6.51 -18.68
C LEU A 254 -2.96 -7.46 -19.04
N ALA A 255 -1.72 -7.01 -18.96
CA ALA A 255 -0.59 -7.82 -19.38
C ALA A 255 -0.46 -9.13 -18.57
N PRO A 256 -0.44 -9.14 -17.23
CA PRO A 256 -0.38 -10.38 -16.46
C PRO A 256 -1.61 -11.26 -16.68
N CYS A 257 -2.82 -10.69 -16.82
CA CYS A 257 -4.03 -11.48 -17.07
C CYS A 257 -4.03 -12.12 -18.46
N ILE A 258 -3.64 -11.39 -19.50
CA ILE A 258 -3.53 -11.94 -20.87
C ILE A 258 -2.43 -12.99 -20.92
N GLY A 259 -1.26 -12.74 -20.31
CA GLY A 259 -0.16 -13.70 -20.25
C GLY A 259 -0.59 -15.01 -19.58
N ALA A 260 -1.29 -14.92 -18.44
CA ALA A 260 -1.83 -16.08 -17.74
C ALA A 260 -2.87 -16.85 -18.60
N ALA A 261 -3.79 -16.11 -19.22
CA ALA A 261 -4.81 -16.70 -20.11
C ALA A 261 -4.20 -17.44 -21.32
N LEU A 262 -3.22 -16.83 -21.99
CA LEU A 262 -2.48 -17.43 -23.11
C LEU A 262 -1.71 -18.68 -22.66
N PHE A 263 -1.05 -18.62 -21.50
CA PHE A 263 -0.34 -19.77 -20.94
C PHE A 263 -1.29 -20.94 -20.69
N ILE A 264 -2.43 -20.68 -20.03
CA ILE A 264 -3.47 -21.68 -19.76
C ILE A 264 -4.03 -22.26 -21.08
N TRP A 265 -4.32 -21.39 -22.05
CA TRP A 265 -4.85 -21.80 -23.35
C TRP A 265 -3.88 -22.71 -24.11
N SER A 266 -2.57 -22.37 -24.10
CA SER A 266 -1.54 -23.17 -24.77
C SER A 266 -1.42 -24.61 -24.25
N GLY A 267 -1.89 -24.88 -23.04
CA GLY A 267 -1.87 -26.18 -22.41
C GLY A 267 -3.17 -27.00 -22.54
N ILE A 268 -4.24 -26.44 -23.15
CA ILE A 268 -5.50 -27.17 -23.31
C ILE A 268 -5.33 -28.33 -24.29
N GLY A 269 -5.79 -29.54 -23.89
CA GLY A 269 -5.71 -30.73 -24.72
C GLY A 269 -4.32 -31.40 -24.80
N VAL A 270 -3.35 -30.91 -24.01
CA VAL A 270 -2.04 -31.56 -23.91
C VAL A 270 -2.13 -32.72 -22.90
N PRO A 271 -1.70 -33.93 -23.24
CA PRO A 271 -1.57 -35.01 -22.26
C PRO A 271 -0.59 -34.63 -21.15
N ALA A 272 -0.85 -35.06 -19.93
CA ALA A 272 0.11 -34.90 -18.83
C ALA A 272 1.45 -35.51 -19.23
N LEU A 273 2.53 -34.78 -19.07
CA LEU A 273 3.87 -35.29 -19.32
C LEU A 273 4.12 -36.47 -18.38
N LYS A 274 4.50 -37.60 -18.97
CA LYS A 274 5.04 -38.72 -18.18
C LYS A 274 6.34 -38.22 -17.56
N ARG A 275 6.36 -37.98 -16.25
CA ARG A 275 7.43 -37.46 -15.38
C ARG A 275 8.43 -36.54 -16.11
N PRO A 276 8.54 -35.27 -15.77
CA PRO A 276 9.58 -34.43 -16.37
C PRO A 276 10.94 -35.03 -16.05
N ALA A 277 11.70 -35.35 -17.09
CA ALA A 277 13.06 -35.90 -16.97
C ALA A 277 14.07 -34.87 -16.44
N PHE A 278 13.61 -33.64 -16.10
CA PHE A 278 14.46 -32.51 -15.76
C PHE A 278 14.16 -31.99 -14.34
N ALA A 279 15.11 -32.19 -13.42
CA ALA A 279 14.97 -31.85 -11.99
C ALA A 279 14.46 -30.40 -11.69
N PRO A 280 14.87 -29.34 -12.41
CA PRO A 280 14.35 -27.98 -12.18
C PRO A 280 12.83 -27.85 -12.32
N LEU A 281 12.19 -28.59 -13.22
CA LEU A 281 10.74 -28.57 -13.39
C LEU A 281 10.00 -29.18 -12.21
N GLU A 282 10.59 -30.16 -11.52
CA GLU A 282 10.01 -30.71 -10.27
C GLU A 282 10.08 -29.70 -9.12
N ILE A 283 11.13 -28.87 -9.05
CA ILE A 283 11.22 -27.77 -8.07
C ILE A 283 10.12 -26.74 -8.32
N VAL A 284 9.92 -26.33 -9.58
CA VAL A 284 8.85 -25.40 -9.94
C VAL A 284 7.47 -25.98 -9.58
N ARG A 285 7.26 -27.26 -9.90
CA ARG A 285 6.02 -27.98 -9.57
C ARG A 285 5.80 -28.08 -8.05
N PHE A 286 6.87 -28.29 -7.27
CA PHE A 286 6.81 -28.27 -5.81
C PHE A 286 6.25 -26.94 -5.29
N PHE A 287 6.79 -25.80 -5.74
CA PHE A 287 6.28 -24.48 -5.36
C PHE A 287 4.83 -24.25 -5.80
N GLY A 288 4.45 -24.75 -6.97
CA GLY A 288 3.07 -24.71 -7.44
C GLY A 288 2.10 -25.47 -6.53
N ARG A 289 2.50 -26.63 -6.01
CA ARG A 289 1.69 -27.44 -5.08
C ARG A 289 1.51 -26.78 -3.73
N ILE A 290 2.57 -26.19 -3.16
CA ILE A 290 2.51 -25.51 -1.86
C ILE A 290 2.09 -24.04 -1.97
N SER A 291 1.77 -23.53 -3.18
CA SER A 291 1.61 -22.10 -3.46
C SER A 291 0.55 -21.43 -2.58
N TYR A 292 -0.53 -22.12 -2.21
CA TYR A 292 -1.55 -21.58 -1.31
C TYR A 292 -0.99 -21.38 0.10
N SER A 293 -0.37 -22.41 0.69
CA SER A 293 0.27 -22.29 2.00
C SER A 293 1.41 -21.26 1.97
N LEU A 294 2.19 -21.20 0.87
CA LEU A 294 3.28 -20.22 0.70
C LEU A 294 2.73 -18.78 0.66
N TYR A 295 1.62 -18.55 -0.03
CA TYR A 295 0.93 -17.27 -0.06
C TYR A 295 0.36 -16.88 1.31
N LEU A 296 -0.13 -17.83 2.10
CA LEU A 296 -0.65 -17.56 3.44
C LEU A 296 0.44 -17.15 4.42
N TRP A 297 1.58 -17.83 4.42
CA TRP A 297 2.59 -17.66 5.47
C TRP A 297 3.62 -16.57 5.19
N HIS A 298 3.89 -16.22 3.92
CA HIS A 298 4.97 -15.28 3.60
C HIS A 298 4.79 -13.90 4.24
N TRP A 299 3.58 -13.37 4.23
CA TRP A 299 3.32 -12.01 4.67
C TRP A 299 3.36 -11.83 6.20
N PRO A 300 2.66 -12.64 7.03
CA PRO A 300 2.81 -12.56 8.48
C PRO A 300 4.25 -12.75 8.95
N LEU A 301 4.97 -13.70 8.36
CA LEU A 301 6.37 -13.95 8.71
C LEU A 301 7.25 -12.74 8.36
N PHE A 302 7.05 -12.14 7.18
CA PHE A 302 7.77 -10.93 6.78
C PHE A 302 7.47 -9.76 7.72
N THR A 303 6.21 -9.53 8.04
CA THR A 303 5.78 -8.47 8.95
C THR A 303 6.41 -8.63 10.34
N PHE A 304 6.35 -9.83 10.94
CA PHE A 304 6.96 -10.06 12.23
C PHE A 304 8.49 -10.04 12.21
N ALA A 305 9.12 -10.46 11.11
CA ALA A 305 10.57 -10.31 10.95
C ALA A 305 10.98 -8.83 10.98
N ARG A 306 10.21 -7.95 10.34
CA ARG A 306 10.45 -6.49 10.43
C ARG A 306 10.19 -5.95 11.84
N PHE A 307 9.12 -6.36 12.50
CA PHE A 307 8.88 -5.95 13.89
C PHE A 307 9.98 -6.41 14.84
N SER A 308 10.57 -7.58 14.64
CA SER A 308 11.71 -8.06 15.45
C SER A 308 12.95 -7.17 15.30
N LYS A 309 13.10 -6.51 14.16
CA LYS A 309 14.18 -5.56 13.84
C LYS A 309 13.75 -4.09 14.02
N ASN A 310 12.73 -3.79 14.80
CA ASN A 310 12.19 -2.43 15.04
C ASN A 310 11.74 -1.69 13.75
N GLY A 311 11.21 -2.42 12.77
CA GLY A 311 10.76 -1.87 11.49
C GLY A 311 11.90 -1.62 10.48
N LEU A 312 13.15 -1.98 10.82
CA LEU A 312 14.29 -1.83 9.92
C LEU A 312 14.15 -2.68 8.65
N VAL A 313 14.78 -2.24 7.59
CA VAL A 313 14.91 -3.01 6.34
C VAL A 313 15.72 -4.28 6.65
N LEU A 314 15.19 -5.43 6.23
CA LEU A 314 15.88 -6.70 6.36
C LEU A 314 17.07 -6.74 5.39
N ASP A 315 18.22 -7.21 5.84
CA ASP A 315 19.37 -7.43 4.97
C ASP A 315 19.21 -8.68 4.07
N ALA A 316 20.15 -8.93 3.19
CA ALA A 316 20.07 -10.05 2.26
C ALA A 316 20.08 -11.42 2.97
N ALA A 317 20.83 -11.55 4.06
CA ALA A 317 20.89 -12.79 4.84
C ALA A 317 19.58 -13.03 5.59
N ASP A 318 19.01 -11.99 6.21
CA ASP A 318 17.69 -12.04 6.83
C ASP A 318 16.61 -12.47 5.84
N LYS A 319 16.59 -11.87 4.63
CA LYS A 319 15.63 -12.20 3.57
C LYS A 319 15.75 -13.64 3.10
N LEU A 320 16.97 -14.14 2.94
CA LEU A 320 17.21 -15.52 2.55
C LEU A 320 16.78 -16.50 3.66
N ALA A 321 17.14 -16.23 4.91
CA ALA A 321 16.72 -17.04 6.06
C ALA A 321 15.19 -17.03 6.20
N LEU A 322 14.56 -15.87 6.06
CA LEU A 322 13.11 -15.73 6.09
C LEU A 322 12.44 -16.54 4.97
N PHE A 323 12.99 -16.50 3.75
CA PHE A 323 12.48 -17.29 2.63
C PHE A 323 12.55 -18.80 2.95
N ALA A 324 13.68 -19.27 3.46
CA ALA A 324 13.85 -20.67 3.84
C ALA A 324 12.84 -21.11 4.93
N VAL A 325 12.68 -20.30 5.98
CA VAL A 325 11.69 -20.52 7.05
C VAL A 325 10.27 -20.53 6.49
N THR A 326 9.96 -19.59 5.61
CA THR A 326 8.64 -19.51 4.96
C THR A 326 8.33 -20.76 4.15
N VAL A 327 9.29 -21.27 3.38
CA VAL A 327 9.12 -22.50 2.59
C VAL A 327 8.89 -23.72 3.50
N VAL A 328 9.67 -23.84 4.58
CA VAL A 328 9.54 -24.96 5.55
C VAL A 328 8.15 -24.91 6.22
N ILE A 329 7.74 -23.77 6.75
CA ILE A 329 6.42 -23.61 7.41
C ILE A 329 5.30 -23.88 6.40
N SER A 330 5.43 -23.38 5.18
CA SER A 330 4.44 -23.60 4.12
C SER A 330 4.33 -25.07 3.72
N TYR A 331 5.46 -25.78 3.64
CA TYR A 331 5.45 -27.22 3.38
C TYR A 331 4.79 -28.00 4.53
N VAL A 332 5.09 -27.67 5.78
CA VAL A 332 4.46 -28.28 6.98
C VAL A 332 2.95 -28.02 6.97
N SER A 333 2.55 -26.77 6.74
CA SER A 333 1.15 -26.38 6.62
C SER A 333 0.44 -27.14 5.50
N TRP A 334 1.04 -27.20 4.29
CA TRP A 334 0.49 -27.95 3.17
C TRP A 334 0.38 -29.44 3.47
N ARG A 335 1.44 -30.06 4.02
CA ARG A 335 1.52 -31.52 4.22
C ARG A 335 0.62 -32.01 5.35
N TYR A 336 0.56 -31.27 6.48
CA TYR A 336 -0.07 -31.74 7.70
C TYR A 336 -1.40 -31.04 8.03
N VAL A 337 -1.69 -29.88 7.41
CA VAL A 337 -2.95 -29.18 7.59
C VAL A 337 -3.81 -29.26 6.33
N GLU A 338 -3.30 -28.79 5.18
CA GLU A 338 -4.10 -28.71 3.94
C GLU A 338 -4.46 -30.09 3.40
N GLN A 339 -3.46 -30.97 3.18
CA GLN A 339 -3.67 -32.28 2.53
C GLN A 339 -4.63 -33.20 3.28
N PRO A 340 -4.55 -33.38 4.61
CA PRO A 340 -5.45 -34.29 5.33
C PRO A 340 -6.93 -33.90 5.20
N PHE A 341 -7.25 -32.60 5.13
CA PHE A 341 -8.62 -32.16 4.89
C PHE A 341 -9.06 -32.38 3.44
N ARG A 342 -8.18 -32.18 2.48
CA ARG A 342 -8.44 -32.42 1.04
C ARG A 342 -8.67 -33.91 0.75
N GLU A 343 -7.87 -34.78 1.34
CA GLU A 343 -7.92 -36.22 1.20
C GLU A 343 -9.01 -36.87 2.08
N ARG A 344 -9.73 -36.05 2.88
CA ARG A 344 -10.80 -36.50 3.79
C ARG A 344 -10.35 -37.44 4.92
N THR A 345 -9.05 -37.50 5.21
CA THR A 345 -8.53 -38.24 6.36
C THR A 345 -8.96 -37.57 7.67
N LEU A 346 -8.93 -36.21 7.67
CA LEU A 346 -9.59 -35.41 8.69
C LEU A 346 -10.96 -34.95 8.18
N ALA A 347 -11.97 -35.04 9.06
CA ALA A 347 -13.37 -34.68 8.73
C ALA A 347 -13.92 -35.48 7.51
N PRO A 348 -14.10 -36.80 7.56
CA PRO A 348 -14.40 -37.65 6.39
C PRO A 348 -15.75 -37.33 5.75
N THR A 349 -16.74 -36.86 6.52
CA THR A 349 -18.07 -36.53 6.00
C THR A 349 -18.21 -35.03 5.71
N ARG A 350 -19.17 -34.65 4.87
CA ARG A 350 -19.53 -33.26 4.60
C ARG A 350 -19.95 -32.52 5.87
N ALA A 351 -20.81 -33.14 6.67
CA ALA A 351 -21.28 -32.56 7.92
C ALA A 351 -20.13 -32.29 8.91
N ALA A 352 -19.16 -33.22 8.99
CA ALA A 352 -17.96 -33.01 9.81
C ALA A 352 -17.11 -31.83 9.33
N ALA A 353 -16.94 -31.68 8.01
CA ALA A 353 -16.19 -30.57 7.43
C ALA A 353 -16.84 -29.22 7.76
N PHE A 354 -18.15 -29.07 7.56
CA PHE A 354 -18.85 -27.82 7.86
C PHE A 354 -18.95 -27.53 9.36
N ARG A 355 -19.18 -28.56 10.19
CA ARG A 355 -19.19 -28.39 11.67
C ARG A 355 -17.83 -27.93 12.18
N LEU A 356 -16.74 -28.55 11.72
CA LEU A 356 -15.40 -28.17 12.15
C LEU A 356 -15.02 -26.76 11.67
N ALA A 357 -15.37 -26.42 10.40
CA ALA A 357 -15.16 -25.07 9.87
C ALA A 357 -15.95 -24.03 10.68
N GLY A 358 -17.23 -24.31 10.96
CA GLY A 358 -18.09 -23.42 11.76
C GLY A 358 -17.58 -23.26 13.19
N ALA A 359 -17.18 -24.36 13.85
CA ALA A 359 -16.61 -24.31 15.20
C ALA A 359 -15.30 -23.50 15.22
N ALA A 360 -14.41 -23.70 14.23
CA ALA A 360 -13.17 -22.92 14.12
C ALA A 360 -13.45 -21.43 13.84
N SER A 361 -14.44 -21.11 13.00
CA SER A 361 -14.87 -19.72 12.79
C SER A 361 -15.35 -19.06 14.08
N VAL A 362 -16.22 -19.74 14.85
CA VAL A 362 -16.71 -19.23 16.14
C VAL A 362 -15.56 -19.07 17.12
N ALA A 363 -14.63 -20.02 17.19
CA ALA A 363 -13.46 -19.94 18.08
C ALA A 363 -12.55 -18.75 17.72
N LEU A 364 -12.28 -18.50 16.44
CA LEU A 364 -11.49 -17.35 16.00
C LEU A 364 -12.19 -16.02 16.25
N LEU A 365 -13.51 -15.94 16.06
CA LEU A 365 -14.29 -14.74 16.37
C LEU A 365 -14.32 -14.48 17.89
N ALA A 366 -14.46 -15.52 18.71
CA ALA A 366 -14.36 -15.40 20.17
C ALA A 366 -12.95 -14.97 20.61
N ALA A 367 -11.90 -15.56 20.02
CA ALA A 367 -10.52 -15.15 20.27
C ALA A 367 -10.27 -13.68 19.83
N SER A 368 -10.85 -13.25 18.71
CA SER A 368 -10.83 -11.85 18.26
C SER A 368 -11.47 -10.92 19.31
N ALA A 369 -12.67 -11.25 19.79
CA ALA A 369 -13.38 -10.46 20.80
C ALA A 369 -12.62 -10.40 22.13
N LEU A 370 -12.08 -11.53 22.59
CA LEU A 370 -11.26 -11.62 23.81
C LEU A 370 -9.95 -10.83 23.67
N GLY A 371 -9.29 -10.91 22.49
CA GLY A 371 -8.07 -10.16 22.21
C GLY A 371 -8.31 -8.65 22.18
N LEU A 372 -9.44 -8.20 21.65
CA LEU A 372 -9.87 -6.80 21.68
C LEU A 372 -10.14 -6.33 23.13
N PHE A 373 -10.82 -7.14 23.91
CA PHE A 373 -11.08 -6.84 25.33
C PHE A 373 -9.78 -6.77 26.14
N ALA A 374 -8.89 -7.74 25.98
CA ALA A 374 -7.58 -7.76 26.64
C ALA A 374 -6.71 -6.57 26.23
N SER A 375 -6.78 -6.14 24.95
CA SER A 375 -6.06 -4.95 24.48
C SER A 375 -6.55 -3.66 25.14
N ARG A 376 -7.85 -3.54 25.41
CA ARG A 376 -8.40 -2.37 26.11
C ARG A 376 -7.99 -2.32 27.59
N SER A 377 -8.06 -3.43 28.30
CA SER A 377 -7.76 -3.47 29.74
C SER A 377 -6.28 -3.31 30.06
N SER A 378 -5.37 -3.72 29.19
CA SER A 378 -3.93 -3.53 29.41
C SER A 378 -3.43 -2.11 29.17
N SER A 379 -4.14 -1.29 28.40
CA SER A 379 -3.82 0.13 28.18
C SER A 379 -4.05 0.99 29.45
N GLU A 380 -4.85 0.54 30.40
CA GLU A 380 -5.19 1.36 31.59
C GLU A 380 -4.09 1.41 32.65
N ALA A 381 -3.12 0.49 32.65
CA ALA A 381 -2.13 0.35 33.71
C ALA A 381 -0.89 1.23 33.56
N ASP A 382 -0.47 1.60 32.32
CA ASP A 382 0.74 2.38 32.04
C ASP A 382 0.41 3.75 31.45
N GLN A 383 0.67 4.82 32.21
CA GLN A 383 0.39 6.19 31.79
C GLN A 383 1.23 6.64 30.57
N VAL A 384 2.51 6.19 30.50
CA VAL A 384 3.39 6.51 29.37
C VAL A 384 2.90 5.80 28.12
N ALA A 385 2.55 4.51 28.24
CA ALA A 385 2.01 3.73 27.14
C ALA A 385 0.72 4.35 26.61
N ARG A 386 -0.24 4.68 27.48
CA ARG A 386 -1.49 5.36 27.09
C ARG A 386 -1.26 6.65 26.35
N ARG A 387 -0.32 7.45 26.82
CA ARG A 387 0.00 8.73 26.19
C ARG A 387 0.59 8.52 24.79
N LEU A 388 1.54 7.61 24.63
CA LEU A 388 2.17 7.32 23.35
C LEU A 388 1.17 6.68 22.35
N GLU A 389 0.27 5.83 22.83
CA GLU A 389 -0.81 5.25 22.03
C GLU A 389 -1.87 6.27 21.60
N SER A 390 -2.10 7.33 22.35
CA SER A 390 -3.07 8.37 21.96
C SER A 390 -2.69 9.08 20.65
N TYR A 391 -1.42 9.03 20.25
CA TYR A 391 -0.95 9.56 18.97
C TYR A 391 -1.35 8.70 17.76
N ASP A 392 -1.88 7.49 17.93
CA ASP A 392 -2.47 6.71 16.83
C ASP A 392 -3.73 7.36 16.26
N THR A 393 -4.45 8.13 17.09
CA THR A 393 -5.64 8.90 16.71
C THR A 393 -5.40 10.40 16.80
N TYR A 394 -4.20 10.85 16.43
CA TYR A 394 -3.81 12.24 16.56
C TYR A 394 -4.69 13.18 15.70
N HIS A 395 -5.28 14.18 16.33
CA HIS A 395 -6.20 15.11 15.68
C HIS A 395 -5.48 16.26 14.97
N PHE A 396 -4.74 15.95 13.90
CA PHE A 396 -4.02 16.94 13.10
C PHE A 396 -4.92 17.90 12.31
N ALA A 397 -6.18 17.55 12.08
CA ALA A 397 -7.07 18.28 11.17
C ALA A 397 -7.23 19.76 11.51
N GLN A 398 -7.33 20.12 12.79
CA GLN A 398 -7.41 21.51 13.23
C GLN A 398 -6.06 22.22 13.07
N LEU A 399 -4.96 21.56 13.42
CA LEU A 399 -3.61 22.12 13.34
C LEU A 399 -3.20 22.44 11.90
N TYR A 400 -3.60 21.60 10.95
CA TYR A 400 -3.30 21.76 9.52
C TYR A 400 -4.34 22.65 8.82
N ARG A 401 -5.46 22.96 9.48
CA ARG A 401 -6.64 23.62 8.87
C ARG A 401 -7.22 22.80 7.72
N SER A 402 -7.37 21.48 7.96
CA SER A 402 -7.86 20.52 6.97
C SER A 402 -9.25 20.90 6.44
N GLY A 403 -9.44 20.78 5.13
CA GLY A 403 -10.67 21.18 4.46
C GLY A 403 -10.85 22.70 4.30
N ILE A 404 -9.92 23.52 4.84
CA ILE A 404 -9.95 24.99 4.73
C ILE A 404 -8.74 25.47 3.93
N CYS A 405 -7.52 25.30 4.47
CA CYS A 405 -6.27 25.72 3.84
C CYS A 405 -5.29 24.56 3.60
N PHE A 406 -5.58 23.38 4.14
CA PHE A 406 -4.98 22.11 3.77
C PHE A 406 -6.05 21.23 3.11
N ASP A 407 -5.82 20.80 1.88
CA ASP A 407 -6.75 20.03 1.05
C ASP A 407 -8.19 20.60 1.01
N PRO A 408 -8.39 21.88 0.66
CA PRO A 408 -9.72 22.43 0.57
C PRO A 408 -10.55 21.73 -0.51
N PRO A 409 -11.89 21.63 -0.36
CA PRO A 409 -12.76 21.05 -1.36
C PRO A 409 -12.54 21.67 -2.74
N ASN A 410 -12.43 20.84 -3.78
CA ASN A 410 -12.14 21.26 -5.16
C ASN A 410 -10.83 22.07 -5.32
N GLY A 411 -9.94 22.05 -4.31
CA GLY A 411 -8.69 22.80 -4.30
C GLY A 411 -8.85 24.32 -4.25
N ALA A 412 -10.02 24.84 -3.85
CA ALA A 412 -10.29 26.28 -3.80
C ALA A 412 -9.88 26.85 -2.44
N PHE A 413 -8.82 27.67 -2.43
CA PHE A 413 -8.40 28.43 -1.26
C PHE A 413 -9.21 29.71 -1.14
N GLY A 414 -9.99 29.81 -0.07
CA GLY A 414 -10.78 31.02 0.21
C GLY A 414 -9.96 32.17 0.82
N ALA A 415 -10.63 33.29 1.07
CA ALA A 415 -10.01 34.48 1.69
C ALA A 415 -9.35 34.18 3.05
N ALA A 416 -9.87 33.24 3.81
CA ALA A 416 -9.25 32.80 5.07
C ALA A 416 -7.83 32.21 4.90
N CYS A 417 -7.45 31.83 3.67
CA CYS A 417 -6.15 31.21 3.35
C CYS A 417 -5.22 32.15 2.58
N LEU A 418 -5.76 32.91 1.63
CA LEU A 418 -5.01 33.66 0.63
C LEU A 418 -5.45 35.13 0.50
N ALA A 419 -5.84 35.81 1.58
CA ALA A 419 -6.14 37.25 1.57
C ALA A 419 -4.94 38.06 2.11
N PRO A 420 -4.13 38.70 1.24
CA PRO A 420 -3.08 39.59 1.70
C PRO A 420 -3.68 40.78 2.50
N ALA A 421 -3.04 41.14 3.59
CA ALA A 421 -3.42 42.29 4.42
C ALA A 421 -2.60 43.52 4.03
N ALA A 422 -3.24 44.68 3.98
CA ALA A 422 -2.55 45.95 3.80
C ALA A 422 -1.87 46.38 5.12
N GLY A 423 -0.68 46.95 5.01
CA GLY A 423 0.02 47.53 6.17
C GLY A 423 0.77 46.53 7.06
N LYS A 424 0.74 45.23 6.71
CA LYS A 424 1.49 44.16 7.39
C LYS A 424 2.28 43.34 6.40
N PRO A 425 3.44 42.81 6.78
CA PRO A 425 4.14 41.83 5.95
C PRO A 425 3.28 40.56 5.73
N ASN A 426 3.12 40.15 4.48
CA ASN A 426 2.39 38.95 4.11
C ASN A 426 3.37 37.78 3.88
N TRP A 427 3.29 36.77 4.72
CA TRP A 427 4.07 35.55 4.61
C TRP A 427 3.16 34.42 4.12
N LEU A 428 3.59 33.70 3.10
CA LEU A 428 2.82 32.57 2.55
C LEU A 428 3.56 31.26 2.82
N LEU A 429 2.93 30.37 3.56
CA LEU A 429 3.35 28.97 3.71
C LEU A 429 2.75 28.14 2.58
N TRP A 430 3.62 27.59 1.72
CA TRP A 430 3.23 26.83 0.53
C TRP A 430 3.94 25.49 0.46
N GLY A 431 3.17 24.41 0.22
CA GLY A 431 3.70 23.06 0.11
C GLY A 431 2.68 21.96 0.33
N ASP A 432 3.18 20.81 0.78
CA ASP A 432 2.37 19.64 1.07
C ASP A 432 1.99 19.53 2.58
N SER A 433 1.83 18.29 3.08
CA SER A 433 1.55 18.03 4.49
C SER A 433 2.70 18.42 5.42
N PHE A 434 3.94 18.50 4.92
CA PHE A 434 5.09 18.99 5.67
C PHE A 434 5.03 20.51 5.86
N ALA A 435 4.54 21.25 4.88
CA ALA A 435 4.22 22.64 5.09
C ALA A 435 3.02 22.79 6.05
N ALA A 436 2.00 21.96 5.92
CA ALA A 436 0.83 22.02 6.79
C ALA A 436 1.17 21.73 8.26
N HIS A 437 2.09 20.82 8.58
CA HIS A 437 2.49 20.54 9.95
C HIS A 437 3.31 21.68 10.59
N ASP A 438 3.96 22.48 9.76
CA ASP A 438 4.70 23.69 10.20
C ASP A 438 3.78 24.85 10.54
N PHE A 439 2.55 24.86 10.02
CA PHE A 439 1.63 26.00 10.15
C PHE A 439 1.38 26.41 11.60
N HIS A 440 1.12 25.43 12.49
CA HIS A 440 0.79 25.73 13.88
C HIS A 440 1.94 26.47 14.59
N GLY A 441 3.16 25.94 14.50
CA GLY A 441 4.32 26.59 15.09
C GLY A 441 4.66 27.93 14.44
N LEU A 442 4.52 28.04 13.13
CA LEU A 442 4.74 29.29 12.40
C LEU A 442 3.70 30.35 12.80
N HIS A 443 2.43 29.96 12.98
CA HIS A 443 1.37 30.85 13.47
C HIS A 443 1.70 31.40 14.86
N GLU A 444 2.13 30.57 15.80
CA GLU A 444 2.53 30.99 17.14
C GLU A 444 3.70 31.99 17.10
N VAL A 445 4.71 31.70 16.28
CA VAL A 445 5.89 32.59 16.12
C VAL A 445 5.53 33.92 15.46
N THR A 446 4.62 33.90 14.47
CA THR A 446 4.22 35.13 13.74
C THR A 446 3.22 35.97 14.52
N ALA A 447 2.46 35.40 15.45
CA ALA A 447 1.52 36.12 16.30
C ALA A 447 2.19 37.28 17.07
N THR A 448 3.47 37.17 17.40
CA THR A 448 4.25 38.22 18.10
C THR A 448 4.95 39.19 17.15
N ARG A 449 4.90 38.98 15.81
CA ARG A 449 5.67 39.74 14.81
C ARG A 449 4.82 40.65 13.92
N ASP A 450 3.52 40.77 14.18
CA ASP A 450 2.56 41.52 13.35
C ASP A 450 2.59 41.16 11.86
N VAL A 451 2.71 39.88 11.56
CA VAL A 451 2.75 39.31 10.22
C VAL A 451 1.39 38.71 9.85
N ASN A 452 0.92 38.92 8.61
CA ASN A 452 -0.23 38.21 8.06
C ASN A 452 0.24 36.86 7.46
N LEU A 453 -0.10 35.76 8.12
CA LEU A 453 0.28 34.41 7.68
C LEU A 453 -0.79 33.81 6.77
N LEU A 454 -0.42 33.59 5.51
CA LEU A 454 -1.20 32.91 4.49
C LEU A 454 -0.80 31.44 4.40
N GLN A 455 -1.71 30.58 3.92
CA GLN A 455 -1.44 29.14 3.77
C GLN A 455 -2.06 28.59 2.49
N ALA A 456 -1.27 27.88 1.70
CA ALA A 456 -1.70 27.09 0.54
C ALA A 456 -1.03 25.73 0.57
N THR A 457 -1.66 24.74 1.21
CA THR A 457 -1.06 23.42 1.40
C THR A 457 -1.98 22.32 0.90
N ARG A 458 -1.37 21.26 0.30
CA ARG A 458 -2.10 20.12 -0.21
C ARG A 458 -1.27 18.84 -0.12
N ALA A 459 -1.88 17.77 0.40
CA ALA A 459 -1.19 16.49 0.59
C ALA A 459 -0.49 16.00 -0.68
N ALA A 460 0.77 15.58 -0.52
CA ALA A 460 1.63 15.02 -1.59
C ALA A 460 1.80 15.94 -2.82
N CYS A 461 1.65 17.26 -2.68
CA CYS A 461 1.86 18.20 -3.78
C CYS A 461 3.11 19.06 -3.54
N MET A 462 4.15 18.82 -4.31
CA MET A 462 5.38 19.61 -4.26
C MET A 462 5.10 21.10 -4.57
N PRO A 463 5.63 22.05 -3.80
CA PRO A 463 5.49 23.49 -4.09
C PRO A 463 6.32 23.88 -5.31
N THR A 464 5.75 23.77 -6.49
CA THR A 464 6.34 24.16 -7.78
C THR A 464 5.31 24.83 -8.67
N LEU A 465 5.75 25.82 -9.47
CA LEU A 465 4.95 26.45 -10.50
C LEU A 465 4.93 25.62 -11.82
N ASN A 466 5.72 24.57 -11.91
CA ASN A 466 5.71 23.66 -13.05
C ASN A 466 4.59 22.63 -12.91
N ALA A 467 3.42 22.94 -13.47
CA ALA A 467 2.27 22.03 -13.45
C ALA A 467 2.56 20.67 -14.13
N ALA A 468 3.44 20.66 -15.16
CA ALA A 468 3.81 19.43 -15.87
C ALA A 468 4.65 18.47 -15.02
N ALA A 469 5.39 18.97 -14.03
CA ALA A 469 6.15 18.15 -13.08
C ALA A 469 5.26 17.41 -12.09
N GLN A 470 4.00 17.81 -11.92
CA GLN A 470 3.05 17.20 -10.98
C GLN A 470 2.41 15.96 -11.59
N GLY A 471 2.60 14.82 -10.95
CA GLY A 471 2.06 13.53 -11.40
C GLY A 471 0.53 13.39 -11.27
N VAL A 472 -0.09 14.20 -10.39
CA VAL A 472 -1.50 14.09 -10.01
C VAL A 472 -2.25 15.36 -10.45
N GLU A 473 -3.46 15.22 -11.01
CA GLU A 473 -4.25 16.35 -11.54
C GLU A 473 -4.55 17.41 -10.46
N SER A 474 -4.83 16.98 -9.24
CA SER A 474 -5.06 17.89 -8.13
C SER A 474 -3.86 18.79 -7.81
N CYS A 475 -2.64 18.27 -7.96
CA CYS A 475 -1.40 19.03 -7.77
C CYS A 475 -1.11 19.94 -8.96
N ARG A 476 -1.43 19.51 -10.19
CA ARG A 476 -1.37 20.38 -11.38
C ARG A 476 -2.28 21.59 -11.24
N SER A 477 -3.52 21.37 -10.80
CA SER A 477 -4.46 22.46 -10.57
C SER A 477 -3.99 23.42 -9.46
N LEU A 478 -3.34 22.91 -8.40
CA LEU A 478 -2.71 23.74 -7.37
C LEU A 478 -1.60 24.62 -7.97
N ALA A 479 -0.68 24.03 -8.74
CA ALA A 479 0.41 24.79 -9.38
C ALA A 479 -0.10 25.92 -10.27
N VAL A 480 -1.12 25.64 -11.09
CA VAL A 480 -1.78 26.66 -11.94
C VAL A 480 -2.42 27.78 -11.12
N ARG A 481 -3.11 27.45 -10.02
CA ARG A 481 -3.75 28.44 -9.13
C ARG A 481 -2.72 29.29 -8.40
N MET A 482 -1.64 28.70 -7.92
CA MET A 482 -0.56 29.43 -7.28
C MET A 482 0.16 30.35 -8.25
N ASP A 483 0.34 29.92 -9.50
CA ASP A 483 0.89 30.77 -10.55
C ASP A 483 0.00 31.98 -10.84
N ALA A 484 -1.32 31.81 -10.88
CA ALA A 484 -2.27 32.91 -11.00
C ALA A 484 -2.22 33.83 -9.78
N PHE A 485 -2.24 33.28 -8.55
CA PHE A 485 -2.15 34.06 -7.33
C PHE A 485 -0.91 34.96 -7.29
N PHE A 486 0.27 34.42 -7.65
CA PHE A 486 1.52 35.20 -7.64
C PHE A 486 1.62 36.25 -8.78
N ARG A 487 0.78 36.15 -9.80
CA ARG A 487 0.65 37.22 -10.82
C ARG A 487 -0.17 38.40 -10.31
N ASP A 488 -1.22 38.10 -9.54
CA ASP A 488 -2.17 39.10 -9.08
C ASP A 488 -1.81 39.71 -7.71
N HIS A 489 -1.00 39.00 -6.91
CA HIS A 489 -0.68 39.39 -5.54
C HIS A 489 0.82 39.25 -5.27
N ARG A 490 1.38 40.24 -4.57
CA ARG A 490 2.73 40.16 -4.00
C ARG A 490 2.64 39.80 -2.52
N VAL A 491 3.49 38.89 -2.09
CA VAL A 491 3.76 38.57 -0.70
C VAL A 491 5.22 38.87 -0.37
N ASP A 492 5.50 39.22 0.88
CA ASP A 492 6.84 39.62 1.28
C ASP A 492 7.78 38.42 1.39
N LEU A 493 7.25 37.27 1.83
CA LEU A 493 8.00 36.04 1.98
C LEU A 493 7.15 34.82 1.59
N VAL A 494 7.67 33.98 0.71
CA VAL A 494 7.15 32.64 0.41
C VAL A 494 7.99 31.61 1.15
N ILE A 495 7.38 30.87 2.08
CA ILE A 495 8.00 29.79 2.83
C ILE A 495 7.57 28.49 2.16
N MET A 496 8.54 27.77 1.60
CA MET A 496 8.31 26.50 0.88
C MET A 496 8.77 25.33 1.75
N ALA A 497 7.90 24.34 1.97
CA ALA A 497 8.24 23.10 2.65
C ALA A 497 7.56 21.90 1.97
N GLY A 498 8.15 20.71 2.09
CA GLY A 498 7.63 19.51 1.46
C GLY A 498 8.41 18.24 1.83
N ASP A 499 7.88 17.09 1.44
CA ASP A 499 8.55 15.80 1.57
C ASP A 499 9.63 15.63 0.50
N TRP A 500 10.73 16.33 0.70
CA TRP A 500 11.84 16.37 -0.26
C TRP A 500 12.47 15.01 -0.50
N LEU A 501 12.49 14.12 0.52
CA LEU A 501 13.02 12.77 0.39
C LEU A 501 12.20 11.95 -0.61
N GLU A 502 10.88 12.06 -0.56
CA GLU A 502 10.02 11.34 -1.49
C GLU A 502 10.08 11.95 -2.90
N TYR A 503 10.04 13.28 -3.03
CA TYR A 503 10.12 13.94 -4.33
C TYR A 503 11.47 13.73 -5.03
N GLY A 504 12.56 13.77 -4.27
CA GLY A 504 13.93 13.61 -4.78
C GLY A 504 14.47 12.19 -4.72
N ARG A 505 13.64 11.17 -4.51
CA ARG A 505 14.10 9.78 -4.38
C ARG A 505 14.78 9.28 -5.68
N GLY A 506 16.01 8.78 -5.53
CA GLY A 506 16.77 8.19 -6.63
C GLY A 506 17.04 9.17 -7.76
N ALA A 507 16.71 8.78 -8.99
CA ALA A 507 16.97 9.58 -10.21
C ALA A 507 16.08 10.85 -10.33
N ARG A 508 15.12 11.07 -9.43
CA ARG A 508 14.24 12.26 -9.45
C ARG A 508 14.87 13.50 -8.82
N PHE A 509 15.99 13.37 -8.12
CA PHE A 509 16.63 14.47 -7.38
C PHE A 509 16.93 15.67 -8.28
N ASP A 510 17.62 15.46 -9.39
CA ASP A 510 18.02 16.54 -10.30
C ASP A 510 16.83 17.25 -10.93
N ALA A 511 15.76 16.50 -11.29
CA ALA A 511 14.53 17.07 -11.81
C ALA A 511 13.82 17.92 -10.75
N MET A 512 13.71 17.44 -9.51
CA MET A 512 13.16 18.21 -8.39
C MET A 512 13.93 19.50 -8.16
N ILE A 513 15.25 19.45 -8.14
CA ILE A 513 16.09 20.65 -7.96
C ILE A 513 15.93 21.65 -9.11
N ALA A 514 15.80 21.17 -10.35
CA ALA A 514 15.57 22.03 -11.51
C ALA A 514 14.20 22.77 -11.41
N ASP A 515 13.15 22.06 -11.00
CA ASP A 515 11.81 22.63 -10.79
C ASP A 515 11.79 23.68 -9.66
N LEU A 516 12.50 23.38 -8.54
CA LEU A 516 12.64 24.33 -7.44
C LEU A 516 13.39 25.58 -7.86
N LYS A 517 14.53 25.44 -8.56
CA LYS A 517 15.29 26.59 -9.11
C LYS A 517 14.42 27.47 -10.02
N HIS A 518 13.66 26.85 -10.92
CA HIS A 518 12.75 27.57 -11.80
C HIS A 518 11.68 28.35 -11.01
N THR A 519 11.06 27.70 -10.03
CA THR A 519 10.04 28.30 -9.18
C THR A 519 10.60 29.47 -8.35
N ILE A 520 11.75 29.26 -7.68
CA ILE A 520 12.44 30.30 -6.88
C ILE A 520 12.80 31.49 -7.78
N ALA A 521 13.37 31.26 -8.95
CA ALA A 521 13.75 32.32 -9.87
C ALA A 521 12.54 33.18 -10.31
N ARG A 522 11.40 32.55 -10.62
CA ARG A 522 10.15 33.25 -10.98
C ARG A 522 9.63 34.10 -9.84
N LEU A 523 9.59 33.58 -8.60
CA LEU A 523 9.14 34.32 -7.43
C LEU A 523 10.06 35.51 -7.13
N ASN A 524 11.36 35.30 -7.18
CA ASN A 524 12.35 36.37 -6.96
C ASN A 524 12.29 37.45 -8.05
N HIS A 525 12.05 37.08 -9.30
CA HIS A 525 11.85 38.03 -10.41
C HIS A 525 10.56 38.85 -10.21
N ALA A 526 9.52 38.28 -9.65
CA ALA A 526 8.29 38.98 -9.26
C ALA A 526 8.45 39.83 -7.97
N GLY A 527 9.69 39.87 -7.40
CA GLY A 527 10.04 40.73 -6.26
C GLY A 527 9.77 40.11 -4.90
N MET A 528 9.38 38.85 -4.81
CA MET A 528 9.10 38.11 -3.57
C MET A 528 10.37 37.47 -3.02
N ALA A 529 10.55 37.49 -1.69
CA ALA A 529 11.59 36.69 -1.05
C ALA A 529 11.13 35.24 -0.87
N VAL A 530 12.05 34.29 -0.91
CA VAL A 530 11.75 32.86 -0.76
C VAL A 530 12.64 32.26 0.33
N ALA A 531 12.02 31.57 1.27
CA ALA A 531 12.69 30.69 2.24
C ALA A 531 12.26 29.24 1.97
N LEU A 532 13.20 28.38 1.60
CA LEU A 532 12.95 26.96 1.43
C LEU A 532 13.42 26.24 2.69
N LEU A 533 12.47 25.62 3.39
CA LEU A 533 12.77 24.75 4.52
C LEU A 533 13.28 23.42 3.97
N GLY A 534 14.47 23.01 4.38
CA GLY A 534 15.07 21.73 4.04
C GLY A 534 14.26 20.55 4.59
N PRO A 535 14.75 19.31 4.42
CA PRO A 535 14.07 18.12 4.90
C PRO A 535 13.74 18.21 6.39
N ALA A 536 12.48 17.94 6.74
CA ALA A 536 12.07 17.75 8.13
C ALA A 536 12.67 16.45 8.69
N VAL A 537 12.82 16.36 10.02
CA VAL A 537 13.31 15.13 10.66
C VAL A 537 12.33 14.00 10.39
N GLN A 538 12.82 12.91 9.81
CA GLN A 538 12.04 11.71 9.53
C GLN A 538 12.57 10.51 10.29
N PHE A 539 11.67 9.61 10.69
CA PHE A 539 11.97 8.45 11.50
C PHE A 539 11.77 7.16 10.69
N LYS A 540 12.44 6.08 11.10
CA LYS A 540 12.39 4.77 10.44
C LYS A 540 10.99 4.11 10.48
N ALA A 541 10.19 4.48 11.49
CA ALA A 541 8.79 4.10 11.68
C ALA A 541 8.07 5.18 12.50
N ARG A 542 6.80 4.97 12.84
CA ARG A 542 6.04 5.91 13.69
C ARG A 542 6.76 6.16 15.00
N LEU A 543 7.14 7.40 15.26
CA LEU A 543 7.95 7.77 16.43
C LEU A 543 7.29 7.39 17.76
N PRO A 544 5.98 7.66 18.00
CA PRO A 544 5.33 7.22 19.24
C PRO A 544 5.39 5.70 19.44
N SER A 545 5.19 4.93 18.37
CA SER A 545 5.28 3.46 18.43
C SER A 545 6.68 2.96 18.74
N MET A 546 7.72 3.61 18.19
CA MET A 546 9.11 3.27 18.48
C MET A 546 9.48 3.61 19.94
N LEU A 547 9.04 4.77 20.42
CA LEU A 547 9.24 5.19 21.82
C LEU A 547 8.51 4.25 22.79
N LEU A 548 7.30 3.84 22.46
CA LEU A 548 6.55 2.89 23.26
C LEU A 548 7.22 1.52 23.32
N ARG A 549 7.75 1.01 22.19
CA ARG A 549 8.53 -0.24 22.18
C ARG A 549 9.79 -0.13 23.02
N ALA A 550 10.50 1.00 22.97
CA ALA A 550 11.66 1.25 23.82
C ALA A 550 11.26 1.25 25.31
N HIS A 551 10.19 1.96 25.66
CA HIS A 551 9.64 2.01 27.03
C HIS A 551 9.28 0.62 27.56
N LEU A 552 8.52 -0.17 26.80
CA LEU A 552 8.12 -1.52 27.18
C LEU A 552 9.31 -2.50 27.33
N ARG A 553 10.40 -2.26 26.59
CA ARG A 553 11.65 -3.04 26.67
C ARG A 553 12.64 -2.49 27.71
N GLN A 554 12.29 -1.41 28.41
CA GLN A 554 13.16 -0.71 29.33
C GLN A 554 14.50 -0.29 28.68
N ALA A 555 14.46 0.03 27.38
CA ALA A 555 15.61 0.46 26.59
C ALA A 555 15.65 2.00 26.50
N GLU A 556 16.83 2.57 26.61
CA GLU A 556 17.02 4.00 26.40
C GLU A 556 16.94 4.33 24.89
N PRO A 557 16.02 5.21 24.45
CA PRO A 557 15.88 5.53 23.06
C PRO A 557 17.03 6.41 22.56
N ARG A 558 17.75 6.00 21.51
CA ARG A 558 18.86 6.74 20.90
C ARG A 558 18.44 7.26 19.52
N ALA A 559 18.81 8.51 19.19
CA ALA A 559 18.48 9.12 17.91
C ALA A 559 18.92 8.27 16.71
N ASP A 560 20.12 7.69 16.75
CA ASP A 560 20.67 6.86 15.66
C ASP A 560 19.82 5.62 15.35
N ASP A 561 19.10 5.11 16.34
CA ASP A 561 18.23 3.93 16.18
C ASP A 561 16.89 4.32 15.55
N PHE A 562 16.48 5.58 15.64
CA PHE A 562 15.15 6.07 15.30
C PHE A 562 15.13 6.90 14.01
N VAL A 563 16.09 7.79 13.82
CA VAL A 563 16.12 8.74 12.70
C VAL A 563 16.56 8.04 11.41
N LEU A 564 15.99 8.44 10.28
CA LEU A 564 16.43 8.00 8.95
C LEU A 564 17.84 8.57 8.66
N PRO A 565 18.88 7.74 8.50
CA PRO A 565 20.25 8.23 8.33
C PRO A 565 20.46 9.03 7.05
N ASP A 566 19.72 8.70 5.98
CA ASP A 566 19.83 9.34 4.66
C ASP A 566 19.41 10.81 4.66
N ILE A 567 18.67 11.27 5.68
CA ILE A 567 18.11 12.62 5.73
C ILE A 567 19.20 13.68 5.78
N PHE A 568 20.27 13.45 6.53
CA PHE A 568 21.39 14.40 6.66
C PHE A 568 22.15 14.56 5.34
N GLY A 569 22.48 13.44 4.68
CA GLY A 569 23.13 13.47 3.37
C GLY A 569 22.24 14.06 2.28
N PHE A 570 20.93 13.88 2.39
CA PHE A 570 19.98 14.48 1.47
C PHE A 570 19.89 16.00 1.66
N ASP A 571 19.84 16.49 2.90
CA ASP A 571 19.86 17.91 3.24
C ASP A 571 21.15 18.60 2.73
N GLU A 572 22.30 18.00 2.97
CA GLU A 572 23.59 18.50 2.48
C GLU A 572 23.61 18.64 0.94
N ARG A 573 23.05 17.66 0.23
CA ARG A 573 22.94 17.72 -1.25
C ARG A 573 22.00 18.83 -1.70
N MET A 574 20.83 19.01 -1.04
CA MET A 574 19.90 20.10 -1.37
C MET A 574 20.54 21.47 -1.12
N LYS A 575 21.22 21.64 0.03
CA LYS A 575 21.94 22.86 0.41
C LYS A 575 23.02 23.22 -0.62
N ALA A 576 23.79 22.24 -1.07
CA ALA A 576 24.81 22.43 -2.11
C ALA A 576 24.19 22.79 -3.47
N ALA A 577 23.05 22.18 -3.82
CA ALA A 577 22.37 22.42 -5.09
C ALA A 577 21.60 23.75 -5.15
N LEU A 578 21.24 24.33 -3.99
CA LEU A 578 20.42 25.54 -3.83
C LEU A 578 21.16 26.61 -3.01
N PRO A 579 22.22 27.21 -3.54
CA PRO A 579 22.99 28.23 -2.82
C PRO A 579 22.13 29.48 -2.56
N PRO A 580 22.28 30.13 -1.40
CA PRO A 580 21.49 31.33 -1.06
C PRO A 580 21.81 32.51 -1.97
N THR A 581 20.82 33.40 -2.12
CA THR A 581 20.95 34.66 -2.86
C THR A 581 20.38 35.81 -2.01
N ALA A 582 20.38 37.03 -2.52
CA ALA A 582 19.81 38.18 -1.82
C ALA A 582 18.31 38.04 -1.50
N LYS A 583 17.57 37.24 -2.27
CA LYS A 583 16.12 37.03 -2.08
C LYS A 583 15.76 35.54 -1.86
N PHE A 584 16.74 34.67 -1.73
CA PHE A 584 16.51 33.26 -1.49
C PHE A 584 17.38 32.75 -0.34
N SER A 585 16.78 32.04 0.60
CA SER A 585 17.46 31.33 1.67
C SER A 585 17.05 29.85 1.70
N PHE A 586 18.04 28.97 1.79
CA PHE A 586 17.83 27.57 2.17
C PHE A 586 18.03 27.45 3.68
N ILE A 587 17.05 26.93 4.38
CA ILE A 587 17.07 26.75 5.84
C ILE A 587 17.07 25.25 6.14
N SER A 588 18.23 24.71 6.54
CA SER A 588 18.32 23.31 6.96
C SER A 588 17.55 23.11 8.27
N VAL A 589 16.44 22.35 8.19
CA VAL A 589 15.65 22.00 9.37
C VAL A 589 16.41 21.02 10.25
N VAL A 590 17.08 20.04 9.64
CA VAL A 590 17.86 19.05 10.40
C VAL A 590 19.08 19.67 11.11
N ASP A 591 19.78 20.65 10.53
CA ASP A 591 20.85 21.36 11.21
C ASP A 591 20.33 22.18 12.41
N ALA A 592 19.15 22.81 12.25
CA ALA A 592 18.56 23.63 13.30
C ALA A 592 18.01 22.78 14.47
N VAL A 593 17.49 21.61 14.20
CA VAL A 593 16.77 20.75 15.16
C VAL A 593 17.68 19.68 15.76
N CYS A 594 18.67 19.17 15.01
CA CYS A 594 19.51 18.02 15.35
C CYS A 594 20.98 18.40 15.50
N PRO A 595 21.38 19.18 16.53
CA PRO A 595 22.79 19.53 16.72
C PRO A 595 23.66 18.26 16.82
N ALA A 596 24.77 18.25 16.11
CA ALA A 596 25.66 17.08 16.01
C ALA A 596 24.94 15.79 15.57
N ARG A 597 23.91 15.90 14.73
CA ARG A 597 23.03 14.81 14.26
C ARG A 597 22.23 14.11 15.37
N GLN A 598 22.15 14.70 16.55
CA GLN A 598 21.34 14.20 17.66
C GLN A 598 19.97 14.90 17.64
N CYS A 599 18.98 14.23 17.06
CA CYS A 599 17.63 14.76 16.97
C CYS A 599 16.85 14.46 18.26
N PRO A 600 16.04 15.41 18.77
CA PRO A 600 15.14 15.15 19.87
C PRO A 600 14.07 14.16 19.42
N LEU A 601 13.91 13.08 20.18
CA LEU A 601 12.85 12.09 19.95
C LEU A 601 11.56 12.48 20.69
N ALA A 602 11.73 13.06 21.87
CA ALA A 602 10.65 13.58 22.70
C ALA A 602 11.02 14.95 23.27
N LEU A 603 10.02 15.79 23.48
CA LEU A 603 10.12 17.11 24.07
C LEU A 603 9.81 17.06 25.58
N ALA A 604 9.80 18.21 26.26
CA ALA A 604 9.45 18.33 27.65
C ALA A 604 8.10 17.63 27.95
N GLY A 605 8.08 16.89 29.05
CA GLY A 605 6.90 16.11 29.43
C GLY A 605 6.71 14.81 28.61
N GLY A 606 7.69 14.40 27.79
CA GLY A 606 7.61 13.14 27.02
C GLY A 606 6.71 13.20 25.79
N VAL A 607 6.45 14.40 25.24
CA VAL A 607 5.72 14.57 23.98
C VAL A 607 6.60 14.18 22.82
N PRO A 608 6.20 13.23 21.94
CA PRO A 608 6.97 12.90 20.76
C PRO A 608 7.15 14.13 19.83
N LEU A 609 8.30 14.25 19.19
CA LEU A 609 8.54 15.32 18.22
C LEU A 609 7.56 15.22 17.03
N ALA A 610 7.28 13.99 16.59
CA ALA A 610 6.35 13.69 15.51
C ALA A 610 5.27 12.70 15.99
N TRP A 611 4.05 12.82 15.46
CA TRP A 611 2.93 11.92 15.80
C TRP A 611 2.89 10.66 14.90
N ASP A 612 3.60 10.69 13.79
CA ASP A 612 3.84 9.53 12.92
C ASP A 612 5.35 9.39 12.62
N HIS A 613 5.74 8.97 11.43
CA HIS A 613 7.14 8.83 11.03
C HIS A 613 7.81 10.14 10.61
N ALA A 614 7.05 11.25 10.43
CA ALA A 614 7.60 12.49 9.89
C ALA A 614 6.82 13.76 10.28
N HIS A 615 5.50 13.65 10.53
CA HIS A 615 4.67 14.82 10.77
C HIS A 615 4.72 15.25 12.23
N LEU A 616 5.01 16.52 12.45
CA LEU A 616 5.19 17.10 13.78
C LEU A 616 3.90 17.09 14.61
N THR A 617 4.05 16.87 15.92
CA THR A 617 3.01 17.19 16.90
C THR A 617 2.82 18.71 17.01
N ALA A 618 1.80 19.19 17.68
CA ALA A 618 1.61 20.63 17.92
C ALA A 618 2.84 21.22 18.61
N GLU A 619 3.29 20.60 19.69
CA GLU A 619 4.48 21.00 20.43
C GLU A 619 5.76 20.84 19.59
N GLY A 620 5.83 19.79 18.74
CA GLY A 620 6.91 19.58 17.79
C GLY A 620 6.99 20.71 16.77
N SER A 621 5.85 21.12 16.21
CA SER A 621 5.76 22.26 15.28
C SER A 621 6.26 23.56 15.93
N VAL A 622 5.80 23.85 17.14
CA VAL A 622 6.26 25.04 17.90
C VAL A 622 7.76 24.96 18.20
N TYR A 623 8.24 23.79 18.62
CA TYR A 623 9.69 23.59 18.90
C TYR A 623 10.54 23.83 17.66
N VAL A 624 10.19 23.25 16.53
CA VAL A 624 10.92 23.38 15.27
C VAL A 624 10.88 24.82 14.77
N MET A 625 9.69 25.44 14.76
CA MET A 625 9.55 26.83 14.28
C MET A 625 10.27 27.84 15.16
N ASN A 626 10.35 27.65 16.47
CA ASN A 626 11.17 28.49 17.34
C ASN A 626 12.67 28.43 17.00
N LYS A 627 13.16 27.30 16.50
CA LYS A 627 14.56 27.16 16.03
C LYS A 627 14.77 27.81 14.65
N ILE A 628 13.77 27.78 13.79
CA ILE A 628 13.86 28.25 12.41
C ILE A 628 13.52 29.73 12.27
N ALA A 629 12.60 30.24 13.07
CA ALA A 629 12.09 31.62 12.98
C ALA A 629 13.16 32.72 13.01
N PRO A 630 14.27 32.59 13.78
CA PRO A 630 15.36 33.57 13.73
C PRO A 630 16.10 33.61 12.39
N LEU A 631 15.93 32.55 11.56
CA LEU A 631 16.56 32.42 10.24
C LEU A 631 15.64 32.93 9.12
N LEU A 632 14.33 33.02 9.38
CA LEU A 632 13.36 33.61 8.46
C LEU A 632 13.58 35.12 8.40
N GLY A 633 13.80 35.68 7.24
CA GLY A 633 13.91 37.12 7.00
C GLY A 633 15.32 37.73 7.15
N ARG A 634 16.36 36.95 7.46
CA ARG A 634 17.75 37.47 7.49
C ARG A 634 18.26 37.95 6.13
N GLY A 635 17.63 37.55 5.01
CA GLY A 635 17.95 38.00 3.65
C GLY A 635 17.37 39.37 3.27
N SER A 636 16.38 39.91 4.02
CA SER A 636 15.66 41.12 3.63
C SER A 636 16.05 42.40 4.42
N VAL A 637 16.90 42.30 5.46
CA VAL A 637 17.16 43.42 6.38
C VAL A 637 18.51 44.11 6.11
N GLN A 638 19.37 43.58 5.23
CA GLN A 638 20.66 44.25 4.96
C GLN A 638 20.66 45.33 3.87
N SER A 639 19.49 45.66 3.27
CA SER A 639 19.45 46.67 2.21
C SER A 639 18.76 48.00 2.59
N SER A 640 18.41 48.24 3.88
CA SER A 640 17.77 49.50 4.30
C SER A 640 18.56 50.35 5.31
N VAL A 641 19.80 50.00 5.60
CA VAL A 641 20.69 50.87 6.45
C VAL A 641 21.95 51.21 5.70
N GLY A 642 21.83 51.98 4.62
CA GLY A 642 22.99 52.37 3.82
C GLY A 642 22.67 53.38 2.74
N ALA A 643 21.78 54.33 3.02
CA ALA A 643 21.57 55.51 2.17
C ALA A 643 21.08 56.71 2.99
N ASN A 644 21.98 57.18 3.88
CA ASN A 644 21.96 58.56 4.40
C ASN A 644 23.29 58.75 5.16
N GLU A 645 24.35 59.09 4.44
CA GLU A 645 25.38 60.06 4.76
C GLU A 645 26.05 60.52 3.44
#